data_6eaa39e535fe9a13f3f9fa757f4a11dc
#
_entry.id   6eaa39e535fe9a13f3f9fa757f4a11dc
#
_cell.length_a   1.000
_cell.length_b   1.000
_cell.length_c   1.000
_cell.angle_alpha   90.00
_cell.angle_beta   90.00
_cell.angle_gamma   90.00
#
_symmetry.space_group_name_H-M   'P 1'
#
loop_
_entity.id
_entity.type
_entity.pdbx_description
1 polymer ?
#
loop_
_entity_poly.entity_id
_entity_poly.type
_entity_poly.pdbx_seq_one_letter_code
_entity_poly.pdbx_strand_id
1 'polypeptide(L)'
;TTGSGWTDMRLFLCEKPSQGKDIGRILGATQRGEGCLNGSGVTVTWCIGHLVEAAAPEVYDAALKRWSLEQLPIIPQQWRVEVKPQTATQFKVVKTLLAKATHLVIATDADREGELIAREIIDLCGYRGPIARLWLSALNDASIRTALAKLRPSAETLPMYYSALARSRADWLVGMNLSRLFTVLGRQAGYDGVLSVGRVQTPTLKLVVDRDREIAAFESVPYWAIDVSLSAGGQTFTAQWVAPDASTDDAGRCLQQPVAQQAAQQIRAAGSAQVVSVETERVREGPPLLFDLGTLQEVCSKQLGLDVQETLEIAQALYETHKATTYPRSDSGYLPESMFAEVPTVLDSLLKTDPSLRPITEQLDRSVRSRAWNDGKVTAHHGIIPTLEPANLSAMSEKERAVYRLIRAHYLAQFLPHHEFDRTVADLSCGQQKLVATGKQVVAKGWRLVPAEPQADEDGDGAARSQVLPALRDGMACQIAGADIKALKTMPPKPYTQGELIKAMKGVARFVTDPRLKQKLKDTTGIGTEATRANIISGLIARGYIVKKGRSIRASDAAFTLIDAVPAAIADPGTTAVWEQALDMIEGGQLTLDVFIGKQAAWISQLIAQHSSTSLSIKVPQGPACPQCGAPTRQRTGKSGPFWSCSRYPDCKGTLPVETGTSKRGASRPRKSGRKGS
;
A
#
# COMPACT_ATOMS: atom_id res chain seq x y z
N THR A 1 -4.20 53.82 -35.15
CA THR A 1 -4.92 52.50 -35.01
C THR A 1 -3.89 51.43 -34.78
N THR A 2 -3.47 51.26 -33.52
CA THR A 2 -2.58 50.19 -33.08
C THR A 2 -3.46 48.99 -32.66
N GLY A 3 -3.62 48.02 -33.55
CA GLY A 3 -4.25 46.76 -33.25
C GLY A 3 -3.38 45.97 -32.27
N SER A 4 -3.82 45.82 -31.02
CA SER A 4 -3.30 44.85 -30.10
C SER A 4 -3.72 43.44 -30.60
N GLY A 5 -2.86 42.82 -31.39
CA GLY A 5 -3.00 41.41 -31.77
C GLY A 5 -2.88 40.52 -30.56
N TRP A 6 -3.99 40.25 -29.91
CA TRP A 6 -4.10 39.12 -28.97
C TRP A 6 -4.09 37.86 -29.83
N THR A 7 -2.90 37.29 -30.01
CA THR A 7 -2.77 35.96 -30.58
C THR A 7 -3.45 34.98 -29.61
N ASP A 8 -4.42 34.25 -30.15
CA ASP A 8 -5.15 33.19 -29.41
C ASP A 8 -4.12 32.19 -28.84
N MET A 9 -3.89 32.23 -27.53
CA MET A 9 -2.90 31.42 -26.85
C MET A 9 -3.57 30.33 -26.04
N ARG A 10 -3.48 29.08 -26.51
CA ARG A 10 -3.88 27.90 -25.76
C ARG A 10 -2.75 27.46 -24.84
N LEU A 11 -2.99 27.49 -23.54
CA LEU A 11 -2.02 27.08 -22.51
C LEU A 11 -2.32 25.65 -22.05
N PHE A 12 -1.33 24.78 -22.09
CA PHE A 12 -1.36 23.45 -21.47
C PHE A 12 -0.60 23.50 -20.15
N LEU A 13 -1.24 23.13 -19.04
CA LEU A 13 -0.65 23.05 -17.70
C LEU A 13 -0.45 21.58 -17.32
N CYS A 14 0.80 21.12 -17.36
CA CYS A 14 1.21 19.75 -17.03
C CYS A 14 1.64 19.65 -15.56
N GLU A 15 1.74 18.43 -15.02
CA GLU A 15 2.19 18.21 -13.65
C GLU A 15 3.71 18.26 -13.52
N LYS A 16 4.43 17.84 -14.57
CA LYS A 16 5.89 17.68 -14.55
C LYS A 16 6.54 18.13 -15.85
N PRO A 17 7.83 18.55 -15.80
CA PRO A 17 8.57 18.96 -17.00
C PRO A 17 8.66 17.87 -18.08
N SER A 18 8.79 16.59 -17.71
CA SER A 18 8.84 15.45 -18.66
C SER A 18 7.57 15.35 -19.46
N GLN A 19 6.43 15.34 -18.79
CA GLN A 19 5.09 15.31 -19.40
C GLN A 19 4.87 16.52 -20.32
N GLY A 20 5.29 17.72 -19.87
CA GLY A 20 5.20 18.93 -20.70
C GLY A 20 6.03 18.86 -21.96
N LYS A 21 7.21 18.23 -21.94
CA LYS A 21 8.05 17.99 -23.13
C LYS A 21 7.39 17.04 -24.13
N ASP A 22 6.79 15.96 -23.64
CA ASP A 22 6.12 14.97 -24.49
C ASP A 22 4.89 15.55 -25.19
N ILE A 23 4.04 16.25 -24.44
CA ILE A 23 2.86 16.92 -24.98
C ILE A 23 3.28 18.06 -25.93
N GLY A 24 4.27 18.85 -25.53
CA GLY A 24 4.80 19.94 -26.34
C GLY A 24 5.33 19.47 -27.69
N ARG A 25 6.06 18.37 -27.73
CA ARG A 25 6.55 17.75 -28.97
C ARG A 25 5.41 17.38 -29.92
N ILE A 26 4.35 16.75 -29.39
CA ILE A 26 3.17 16.37 -30.19
C ILE A 26 2.40 17.59 -30.70
N LEU A 27 2.34 18.66 -29.91
CA LEU A 27 1.67 19.91 -30.27
C LEU A 27 2.51 20.83 -31.15
N GLY A 28 3.77 20.50 -31.42
CA GLY A 28 4.70 21.38 -32.16
C GLY A 28 5.22 22.56 -31.31
N ALA A 29 5.01 22.53 -29.99
CA ALA A 29 5.57 23.53 -29.07
C ALA A 29 6.98 23.10 -28.65
N THR A 30 7.98 23.45 -29.47
CA THR A 30 9.37 23.00 -29.30
C THR A 30 10.34 24.13 -28.94
N GLN A 31 9.92 25.39 -29.10
CA GLN A 31 10.75 26.56 -28.75
C GLN A 31 10.84 26.70 -27.22
N ARG A 32 12.04 26.61 -26.68
CA ARG A 32 12.28 26.71 -25.23
C ARG A 32 12.03 28.15 -24.75
N GLY A 33 11.23 28.28 -23.69
CA GLY A 33 11.07 29.44 -22.86
C GLY A 33 11.52 29.18 -21.42
N GLU A 34 11.46 30.18 -20.57
CA GLU A 34 11.67 30.02 -19.13
C GLU A 34 10.48 29.22 -18.53
N GLY A 35 10.72 28.00 -18.06
CA GLY A 35 9.68 27.14 -17.48
C GLY A 35 8.53 26.77 -18.42
N CYS A 36 8.70 26.87 -19.74
CA CYS A 36 7.68 26.51 -20.72
C CYS A 36 8.29 26.15 -22.08
N LEU A 37 7.42 25.65 -22.97
CA LEU A 37 7.68 25.42 -24.39
C LEU A 37 6.63 26.18 -25.22
N ASN A 38 7.07 26.85 -26.27
CA ASN A 38 6.22 27.66 -27.13
C ASN A 38 6.10 27.04 -28.53
N GLY A 39 4.92 27.21 -29.14
CA GLY A 39 4.62 26.87 -30.52
C GLY A 39 3.67 27.91 -31.12
N SER A 40 3.16 27.66 -32.33
CA SER A 40 2.20 28.55 -32.99
C SER A 40 0.83 28.45 -32.32
N GLY A 41 0.44 29.47 -31.56
CA GLY A 41 -0.85 29.54 -30.85
C GLY A 41 -0.96 28.59 -29.64
N VAL A 42 0.12 27.92 -29.24
CA VAL A 42 0.14 26.98 -28.12
C VAL A 42 1.37 27.21 -27.25
N THR A 43 1.17 27.19 -25.93
CA THR A 43 2.24 27.17 -24.94
C THR A 43 2.01 26.01 -24.00
N VAL A 44 3.07 25.27 -23.66
CA VAL A 44 3.04 24.17 -22.69
C VAL A 44 3.92 24.55 -21.52
N THR A 45 3.35 24.58 -20.33
CA THR A 45 4.07 24.78 -19.07
C THR A 45 3.78 23.63 -18.11
N TRP A 46 4.43 23.62 -16.97
CA TRP A 46 4.33 22.52 -16.03
C TRP A 46 4.44 22.99 -14.58
N CYS A 47 3.92 22.17 -13.70
CA CYS A 47 4.20 22.21 -12.28
C CYS A 47 5.47 21.38 -11.96
N ILE A 48 5.84 21.33 -10.69
CA ILE A 48 6.88 20.44 -10.14
C ILE A 48 6.22 19.72 -8.97
N GLY A 49 5.14 18.99 -9.24
CA GLY A 49 4.14 18.59 -8.25
C GLY A 49 3.40 19.83 -7.71
N HIS A 50 2.96 19.82 -6.45
CA HIS A 50 2.31 20.99 -5.85
C HIS A 50 3.24 22.21 -5.80
N LEU A 51 2.89 23.30 -6.45
CA LEU A 51 3.57 24.60 -6.36
C LEU A 51 3.14 25.38 -5.12
N VAL A 52 1.99 25.07 -4.58
CA VAL A 52 1.39 25.70 -3.39
C VAL A 52 1.14 24.65 -2.31
N GLU A 53 0.92 25.11 -1.09
CA GLU A 53 0.54 24.29 0.05
C GLU A 53 -0.44 25.04 0.95
N ALA A 54 -1.24 24.29 1.74
CA ALA A 54 -2.13 24.90 2.71
C ALA A 54 -1.32 25.68 3.74
N ALA A 55 -1.72 26.92 4.03
CA ALA A 55 -1.03 27.81 4.94
C ALA A 55 -0.91 27.19 6.33
N ALA A 56 0.26 27.38 6.95
CA ALA A 56 0.46 26.95 8.34
C ALA A 56 -0.38 27.79 9.32
N PRO A 57 -0.70 27.27 10.52
CA PRO A 57 -1.51 27.99 11.49
C PRO A 57 -1.02 29.41 11.82
N GLU A 58 0.29 29.62 11.89
CA GLU A 58 0.91 30.91 12.17
C GLU A 58 0.69 31.98 11.08
N VAL A 59 0.25 31.59 9.89
CA VAL A 59 -0.14 32.53 8.81
C VAL A 59 -1.52 33.11 9.08
N TYR A 60 -2.35 32.41 9.81
CA TYR A 60 -3.67 32.89 10.25
C TYR A 60 -3.54 33.77 11.51
N ASP A 61 -2.70 33.35 12.46
CA ASP A 61 -2.38 34.08 13.69
C ASP A 61 -0.95 33.70 14.14
N ALA A 62 -0.06 34.67 14.25
CA ALA A 62 1.33 34.48 14.69
C ALA A 62 1.45 33.84 16.09
N ALA A 63 0.46 34.01 16.96
CA ALA A 63 0.41 33.37 18.27
C ALA A 63 0.32 31.84 18.18
N LEU A 64 -0.21 31.30 17.10
CA LEU A 64 -0.35 29.87 16.85
C LEU A 64 0.99 29.15 16.58
N LYS A 65 2.08 29.89 16.48
CA LYS A 65 3.44 29.30 16.42
C LYS A 65 3.77 28.55 17.73
N ARG A 66 3.27 29.00 18.86
CA ARG A 66 3.39 28.31 20.15
C ARG A 66 2.19 27.38 20.33
N TRP A 67 2.44 26.13 20.65
CA TRP A 67 1.38 25.15 20.88
C TRP A 67 0.84 25.25 22.31
N SER A 68 -0.41 25.57 22.45
CA SER A 68 -1.12 25.61 23.74
C SER A 68 -2.56 25.10 23.57
N LEU A 69 -3.18 24.66 24.68
CA LEU A 69 -4.56 24.13 24.66
C LEU A 69 -5.60 25.24 24.48
N GLU A 70 -5.30 26.45 24.98
CA GLU A 70 -6.22 27.59 24.94
C GLU A 70 -6.49 28.11 23.52
N GLN A 71 -5.59 27.77 22.58
CA GLN A 71 -5.68 28.19 21.17
C GLN A 71 -6.46 27.20 20.31
N LEU A 72 -6.89 26.07 20.86
CA LEU A 72 -7.63 25.05 20.14
C LEU A 72 -9.16 25.21 20.34
N PRO A 73 -9.98 24.96 19.30
CA PRO A 73 -9.61 24.47 17.95
C PRO A 73 -9.15 25.58 17.01
N ILE A 74 -8.22 25.25 16.09
CA ILE A 74 -7.81 26.10 14.97
C ILE A 74 -8.66 25.74 13.76
N ILE A 75 -9.61 26.61 13.41
CA ILE A 75 -10.54 26.41 12.27
C ILE A 75 -10.49 27.67 11.41
N PRO A 76 -9.82 27.63 10.22
CA PRO A 76 -9.77 28.76 9.34
C PRO A 76 -11.14 29.18 8.84
N GLN A 77 -11.50 30.45 9.01
CA GLN A 77 -12.73 31.01 8.43
C GLN A 77 -12.60 31.17 6.90
N GLN A 78 -11.40 31.50 6.45
CA GLN A 78 -11.03 31.56 5.04
C GLN A 78 -9.77 30.75 4.84
N TRP A 79 -9.83 29.74 3.99
CA TRP A 79 -8.68 28.92 3.65
C TRP A 79 -7.66 29.70 2.83
N ARG A 80 -6.39 29.59 3.20
CA ARG A 80 -5.25 30.21 2.51
C ARG A 80 -4.30 29.14 2.02
N VAL A 81 -3.71 29.39 0.87
CA VAL A 81 -2.60 28.61 0.32
C VAL A 81 -1.39 29.54 0.13
N GLU A 82 -0.21 28.98 0.30
CA GLU A 82 1.05 29.70 0.14
C GLU A 82 1.88 29.05 -0.96
N VAL A 83 2.62 29.88 -1.69
CA VAL A 83 3.57 29.38 -2.70
C VAL A 83 4.78 28.80 -1.97
N LYS A 84 5.12 27.54 -2.28
CA LYS A 84 6.31 26.91 -1.71
C LYS A 84 7.58 27.65 -2.14
N PRO A 85 8.50 27.98 -1.22
CA PRO A 85 9.72 28.73 -1.55
C PRO A 85 10.53 28.09 -2.68
N GLN A 86 10.65 26.74 -2.67
CA GLN A 86 11.43 25.99 -3.66
C GLN A 86 10.79 25.95 -5.06
N THR A 87 9.52 26.25 -5.19
CA THR A 87 8.79 26.26 -6.47
C THR A 87 8.36 27.65 -6.94
N ALA A 88 8.73 28.69 -6.19
CA ALA A 88 8.30 30.07 -6.42
C ALA A 88 8.64 30.61 -7.84
N THR A 89 9.80 30.22 -8.38
CA THR A 89 10.21 30.62 -9.74
C THR A 89 9.25 30.07 -10.77
N GLN A 90 8.96 28.77 -10.71
CA GLN A 90 8.03 28.13 -11.65
C GLN A 90 6.59 28.63 -11.47
N PHE A 91 6.18 28.89 -10.23
CA PHE A 91 4.86 29.50 -9.97
C PHE A 91 4.70 30.87 -10.66
N LYS A 92 5.73 31.73 -10.63
CA LYS A 92 5.71 33.02 -11.33
C LYS A 92 5.52 32.84 -12.84
N VAL A 93 6.20 31.87 -13.44
CA VAL A 93 6.06 31.54 -14.87
C VAL A 93 4.61 31.14 -15.16
N VAL A 94 4.07 30.17 -14.43
CA VAL A 94 2.70 29.66 -14.62
C VAL A 94 1.68 30.79 -14.45
N LYS A 95 1.82 31.63 -13.41
CA LYS A 95 0.97 32.81 -13.17
C LYS A 95 0.99 33.78 -14.34
N THR A 96 2.19 34.09 -14.88
CA THR A 96 2.35 35.01 -16.02
C THR A 96 1.72 34.46 -17.29
N LEU A 97 1.84 33.14 -17.51
CA LEU A 97 1.24 32.48 -18.67
C LEU A 97 -0.28 32.38 -18.55
N LEU A 98 -0.82 32.07 -17.37
CA LEU A 98 -2.26 32.07 -17.11
C LEU A 98 -2.91 33.44 -17.37
N ALA A 99 -2.23 34.52 -17.00
CA ALA A 99 -2.73 35.87 -17.24
C ALA A 99 -2.84 36.23 -18.75
N LYS A 100 -2.12 35.51 -19.62
CA LYS A 100 -2.10 35.70 -21.07
C LYS A 100 -2.95 34.66 -21.82
N ALA A 101 -3.29 33.56 -21.18
CA ALA A 101 -3.98 32.44 -21.80
C ALA A 101 -5.44 32.79 -22.15
N THR A 102 -5.83 32.56 -23.39
CA THR A 102 -7.22 32.64 -23.83
C THR A 102 -7.99 31.37 -23.54
N HIS A 103 -7.31 30.22 -23.60
CA HIS A 103 -7.85 28.90 -23.29
C HIS A 103 -6.83 28.11 -22.46
N LEU A 104 -7.29 27.43 -21.45
CA LEU A 104 -6.48 26.55 -20.61
C LEU A 104 -6.85 25.09 -20.82
N VAL A 105 -5.85 24.23 -20.97
CA VAL A 105 -6.01 22.78 -20.92
C VAL A 105 -5.25 22.25 -19.71
N ILE A 106 -5.98 21.70 -18.74
CA ILE A 106 -5.39 20.98 -17.61
C ILE A 106 -4.87 19.65 -18.16
N ALA A 107 -3.58 19.43 -18.05
CA ALA A 107 -2.85 18.26 -18.54
C ALA A 107 -1.99 17.62 -17.44
N THR A 108 -2.36 17.80 -16.18
CA THR A 108 -1.79 17.09 -15.02
C THR A 108 -2.19 15.62 -15.03
N ASP A 109 -1.61 14.80 -14.15
CA ASP A 109 -1.93 13.38 -14.05
C ASP A 109 -3.43 13.15 -13.90
N ALA A 110 -3.89 12.01 -14.40
CA ALA A 110 -5.31 11.71 -14.53
C ALA A 110 -5.90 11.17 -13.21
N ASP A 111 -5.81 11.95 -12.13
CA ASP A 111 -6.33 11.59 -10.80
C ASP A 111 -6.79 12.83 -10.02
N ARG A 112 -7.31 12.60 -8.79
CA ARG A 112 -7.77 13.65 -7.87
C ARG A 112 -6.64 14.61 -7.49
N GLU A 113 -5.41 14.10 -7.35
CA GLU A 113 -4.22 14.88 -6.99
C GLU A 113 -3.84 15.84 -8.13
N GLY A 114 -3.82 15.35 -9.38
CA GLY A 114 -3.56 16.18 -10.55
C GLY A 114 -4.61 17.28 -10.74
N GLU A 115 -5.88 17.00 -10.43
CA GLU A 115 -6.93 18.04 -10.41
C GLU A 115 -6.65 19.09 -9.33
N LEU A 116 -6.27 18.66 -8.12
CA LEU A 116 -5.94 19.57 -7.02
C LEU A 116 -4.76 20.48 -7.38
N ILE A 117 -3.67 19.91 -7.88
CA ILE A 117 -2.46 20.65 -8.29
C ILE A 117 -2.79 21.76 -9.28
N ALA A 118 -3.57 21.44 -10.31
CA ALA A 118 -3.90 22.44 -11.33
C ALA A 118 -4.87 23.50 -10.82
N ARG A 119 -5.95 23.09 -10.13
CA ARG A 119 -7.03 24.01 -9.78
C ARG A 119 -6.71 24.94 -8.62
N GLU A 120 -5.87 24.53 -7.67
CA GLU A 120 -5.37 25.42 -6.62
C GLU A 120 -4.59 26.61 -7.25
N ILE A 121 -3.82 26.37 -8.30
CA ILE A 121 -3.10 27.42 -9.03
C ILE A 121 -4.07 28.29 -9.83
N ILE A 122 -5.04 27.68 -10.50
CA ILE A 122 -6.07 28.39 -11.27
C ILE A 122 -6.84 29.36 -10.36
N ASP A 123 -7.27 28.87 -9.20
CA ASP A 123 -8.02 29.64 -8.21
C ASP A 123 -7.16 30.76 -7.61
N LEU A 124 -5.91 30.45 -7.21
CA LEU A 124 -4.96 31.44 -6.64
C LEU A 124 -4.59 32.53 -7.66
N CYS A 125 -4.49 32.19 -8.94
CA CYS A 125 -4.20 33.15 -10.02
C CYS A 125 -5.45 33.88 -10.54
N GLY A 126 -6.65 33.46 -10.14
CA GLY A 126 -7.92 34.07 -10.55
C GLY A 126 -8.25 33.90 -12.04
N TYR A 127 -7.78 32.81 -12.67
CA TYR A 127 -8.09 32.55 -14.08
C TYR A 127 -9.58 32.25 -14.26
N ARG A 128 -10.21 32.90 -15.27
CA ARG A 128 -11.66 32.80 -15.54
C ARG A 128 -11.98 32.44 -16.99
N GLY A 129 -10.96 32.16 -17.80
CA GLY A 129 -11.13 31.74 -19.18
C GLY A 129 -11.66 30.30 -19.32
N PRO A 130 -11.94 29.87 -20.55
CA PRO A 130 -12.35 28.50 -20.84
C PRO A 130 -11.30 27.47 -20.40
N ILE A 131 -11.77 26.37 -19.80
CA ILE A 131 -10.92 25.27 -19.32
C ILE A 131 -11.41 23.96 -19.93
N ALA A 132 -10.47 23.20 -20.50
CA ALA A 132 -10.66 21.81 -20.92
C ALA A 132 -9.70 20.89 -20.16
N ARG A 133 -9.95 19.58 -20.19
CA ARG A 133 -9.16 18.56 -19.52
C ARG A 133 -8.61 17.56 -20.51
N LEU A 134 -7.29 17.43 -20.55
CA LEU A 134 -6.57 16.35 -21.23
C LEU A 134 -6.41 15.18 -20.28
N TRP A 135 -7.10 14.07 -20.55
CA TRP A 135 -7.07 12.87 -19.72
C TRP A 135 -6.14 11.84 -20.33
N LEU A 136 -4.98 11.58 -19.69
CA LEU A 136 -3.94 10.72 -20.21
C LEU A 136 -3.80 9.45 -19.35
N SER A 137 -3.99 8.29 -19.98
CA SER A 137 -3.72 6.99 -19.37
C SER A 137 -2.31 6.46 -19.68
N ALA A 138 -1.64 7.02 -20.71
CA ALA A 138 -0.26 6.70 -21.07
C ALA A 138 0.43 7.89 -21.76
N LEU A 139 1.77 7.95 -21.70
CA LEU A 139 2.58 9.06 -22.23
C LEU A 139 3.33 8.72 -23.54
N ASN A 140 2.95 7.63 -24.22
CA ASN A 140 3.44 7.37 -25.56
C ASN A 140 2.71 8.26 -26.60
N ASP A 141 3.30 8.42 -27.77
CA ASP A 141 2.78 9.34 -28.81
C ASP A 141 1.36 9.03 -29.25
N ALA A 142 1.02 7.75 -29.43
CA ALA A 142 -0.29 7.31 -29.87
C ALA A 142 -1.37 7.68 -28.83
N SER A 143 -1.12 7.43 -27.54
CA SER A 143 -2.04 7.74 -26.46
C SER A 143 -2.24 9.25 -26.29
N ILE A 144 -1.16 10.04 -26.39
CA ILE A 144 -1.26 11.52 -26.33
C ILE A 144 -2.09 12.05 -27.48
N ARG A 145 -1.87 11.59 -28.71
CA ARG A 145 -2.66 12.03 -29.88
C ARG A 145 -4.15 11.69 -29.73
N THR A 146 -4.44 10.49 -29.27
CA THR A 146 -5.82 10.04 -29.03
C THR A 146 -6.51 10.90 -27.98
N ALA A 147 -5.82 11.20 -26.87
CA ALA A 147 -6.38 12.03 -25.80
C ALA A 147 -6.57 13.50 -26.23
N LEU A 148 -5.63 14.06 -27.01
CA LEU A 148 -5.76 15.42 -27.56
C LEU A 148 -6.95 15.57 -28.48
N ALA A 149 -7.31 14.51 -29.21
CA ALA A 149 -8.51 14.50 -30.06
C ALA A 149 -9.83 14.40 -29.26
N LYS A 150 -9.77 14.05 -27.97
CA LYS A 150 -10.91 13.81 -27.08
C LYS A 150 -10.78 14.57 -25.76
N LEU A 151 -10.53 15.89 -25.83
CA LEU A 151 -10.51 16.72 -24.62
C LEU A 151 -11.87 16.65 -23.91
N ARG A 152 -11.81 16.49 -22.57
CA ARG A 152 -13.02 16.46 -21.74
C ARG A 152 -13.43 17.87 -21.31
N PRO A 153 -14.73 18.13 -21.12
CA PRO A 153 -15.19 19.35 -20.45
C PRO A 153 -14.65 19.42 -19.03
N SER A 154 -14.21 20.61 -18.60
CA SER A 154 -13.71 20.86 -17.25
C SER A 154 -14.68 20.46 -16.14
N ALA A 155 -15.99 20.55 -16.41
CA ALA A 155 -17.05 20.23 -15.45
C ALA A 155 -17.06 18.73 -15.06
N GLU A 156 -16.60 17.82 -15.93
CA GLU A 156 -16.58 16.38 -15.67
C GLU A 156 -15.60 16.02 -14.54
N THR A 157 -14.49 16.75 -14.41
CA THR A 157 -13.45 16.45 -13.43
C THR A 157 -13.42 17.41 -12.24
N LEU A 158 -14.24 18.46 -12.28
CA LEU A 158 -14.36 19.41 -11.16
C LEU A 158 -14.77 18.76 -9.82
N PRO A 159 -15.67 17.77 -9.77
CA PRO A 159 -15.99 17.08 -8.52
C PRO A 159 -14.79 16.34 -7.90
N MET A 160 -13.85 15.84 -8.71
CA MET A 160 -12.60 15.24 -8.22
C MET A 160 -11.74 16.26 -7.46
N TYR A 161 -11.67 17.50 -7.99
CA TYR A 161 -11.01 18.61 -7.28
C TYR A 161 -11.64 18.87 -5.91
N TYR A 162 -12.97 18.96 -5.82
CA TYR A 162 -13.64 19.19 -4.54
C TYR A 162 -13.42 18.05 -3.56
N SER A 163 -13.38 16.82 -4.02
CA SER A 163 -13.05 15.66 -3.18
C SER A 163 -11.60 15.73 -2.66
N ALA A 164 -10.64 16.06 -3.53
CA ALA A 164 -9.23 16.22 -3.13
C ALA A 164 -9.03 17.39 -2.16
N LEU A 165 -9.68 18.53 -2.43
CA LEU A 165 -9.64 19.70 -1.55
C LEU A 165 -10.28 19.43 -0.19
N ALA A 166 -11.41 18.71 -0.16
CA ALA A 166 -12.05 18.26 1.08
C ALA A 166 -11.11 17.40 1.92
N ARG A 167 -10.41 16.45 1.26
CA ARG A 167 -9.40 15.62 1.91
C ARG A 167 -8.26 16.47 2.48
N SER A 168 -7.67 17.34 1.68
CA SER A 168 -6.56 18.21 2.10
C SER A 168 -6.92 19.05 3.32
N ARG A 169 -8.11 19.69 3.30
CA ARG A 169 -8.60 20.51 4.42
C ARG A 169 -8.92 19.68 5.66
N ALA A 170 -9.53 18.50 5.51
CA ALA A 170 -9.81 17.60 6.64
C ALA A 170 -8.50 17.08 7.27
N ASP A 171 -7.52 16.71 6.47
CA ASP A 171 -6.22 16.26 6.95
C ASP A 171 -5.47 17.39 7.67
N TRP A 172 -5.58 18.63 7.17
CA TRP A 172 -5.05 19.80 7.85
C TRP A 172 -5.73 20.05 9.21
N LEU A 173 -7.07 20.02 9.25
CA LEU A 173 -7.84 20.20 10.50
C LEU A 173 -7.46 19.15 11.55
N VAL A 174 -7.44 17.89 11.18
CA VAL A 174 -7.07 16.77 12.07
C VAL A 174 -5.61 16.92 12.51
N GLY A 175 -4.70 17.07 11.56
CA GLY A 175 -3.26 17.13 11.82
C GLY A 175 -2.87 18.30 12.72
N MET A 176 -3.34 19.52 12.41
CA MET A 176 -2.97 20.72 13.15
C MET A 176 -3.60 20.79 14.54
N ASN A 177 -4.82 20.33 14.68
CA ASN A 177 -5.52 20.37 15.97
C ASN A 177 -5.14 19.21 16.88
N LEU A 178 -5.28 17.98 16.41
CA LEU A 178 -5.13 16.81 17.28
C LEU A 178 -3.65 16.51 17.58
N SER A 179 -2.72 16.76 16.65
CA SER A 179 -1.29 16.64 16.98
C SER A 179 -0.87 17.64 18.05
N ARG A 180 -1.38 18.86 18.02
CA ARG A 180 -1.11 19.87 19.08
C ARG A 180 -1.73 19.46 20.40
N LEU A 181 -3.02 19.07 20.39
CA LEU A 181 -3.73 18.61 21.60
C LEU A 181 -2.93 17.50 22.29
N PHE A 182 -2.69 16.37 21.60
CA PHE A 182 -2.03 15.22 22.24
C PHE A 182 -0.57 15.43 22.52
N THR A 183 0.15 16.27 21.77
CA THR A 183 1.52 16.64 22.10
C THR A 183 1.60 17.47 23.36
N VAL A 184 0.70 18.45 23.56
CA VAL A 184 0.69 19.28 24.78
C VAL A 184 0.31 18.42 26.00
N LEU A 185 -0.74 17.60 25.89
CA LEU A 185 -1.13 16.67 26.95
C LEU A 185 -0.02 15.64 27.24
N GLY A 186 0.66 15.14 26.21
CA GLY A 186 1.81 14.25 26.35
C GLY A 186 2.96 14.89 27.12
N ARG A 187 3.27 16.16 26.81
CA ARG A 187 4.29 16.94 27.54
C ARG A 187 3.92 17.13 29.03
N GLN A 188 2.66 17.39 29.33
CA GLN A 188 2.16 17.45 30.71
C GLN A 188 2.34 16.12 31.44
N ALA A 189 2.15 15.00 30.74
CA ALA A 189 2.41 13.64 31.26
C ALA A 189 3.91 13.23 31.26
N GLY A 190 4.81 14.12 30.81
CA GLY A 190 6.27 13.89 30.82
C GLY A 190 6.85 13.29 29.53
N TYR A 191 6.07 13.19 28.44
CA TYR A 191 6.56 12.75 27.14
C TYR A 191 7.23 13.91 26.39
N ASP A 192 8.48 13.73 25.92
CA ASP A 192 9.27 14.80 25.26
C ASP A 192 9.27 14.68 23.73
N GLY A 193 8.28 14.01 23.16
CA GLY A 193 8.14 13.84 21.71
C GLY A 193 6.94 14.61 21.15
N VAL A 194 6.80 14.57 19.83
CA VAL A 194 5.60 15.00 19.13
C VAL A 194 4.69 13.79 18.92
N LEU A 195 3.45 13.87 19.40
CA LEU A 195 2.41 12.89 19.13
C LEU A 195 1.66 13.31 17.86
N SER A 196 2.22 12.90 16.70
CA SER A 196 1.67 13.26 15.39
C SER A 196 0.44 12.44 15.06
N VAL A 197 -0.72 13.09 15.02
CA VAL A 197 -2.02 12.49 14.70
C VAL A 197 -2.40 12.81 13.26
N GLY A 198 -2.89 11.82 12.53
CA GLY A 198 -3.38 11.99 11.17
C GLY A 198 -4.55 11.06 10.89
N ARG A 199 -5.49 11.53 10.07
CA ARG A 199 -6.73 10.84 9.77
C ARG A 199 -6.54 9.43 9.20
N VAL A 200 -5.51 9.22 8.38
CA VAL A 200 -5.19 7.91 7.79
C VAL A 200 -3.95 7.30 8.44
N GLN A 201 -2.93 8.11 8.78
CA GLN A 201 -1.68 7.58 9.33
C GLN A 201 -1.87 6.92 10.70
N THR A 202 -2.73 7.49 11.59
CA THR A 202 -2.95 6.94 12.94
C THR A 202 -3.66 5.58 12.89
N PRO A 203 -4.77 5.41 12.14
CA PRO A 203 -5.36 4.08 11.93
C PRO A 203 -4.43 3.08 11.25
N THR A 204 -3.60 3.52 10.29
CA THR A 204 -2.60 2.65 9.66
C THR A 204 -1.57 2.17 10.68
N LEU A 205 -1.09 3.07 11.56
CA LEU A 205 -0.18 2.72 12.65
C LEU A 205 -0.82 1.75 13.64
N LYS A 206 -2.11 1.94 13.93
CA LYS A 206 -2.86 1.04 14.81
C LYS A 206 -2.88 -0.39 14.29
N LEU A 207 -3.01 -0.62 12.98
CA LEU A 207 -2.93 -1.97 12.41
C LEU A 207 -1.61 -2.67 12.75
N VAL A 208 -0.50 -1.94 12.73
CA VAL A 208 0.82 -2.49 13.07
C VAL A 208 0.93 -2.74 14.57
N VAL A 209 0.48 -1.79 15.39
CA VAL A 209 0.48 -1.91 16.87
C VAL A 209 -0.38 -3.10 17.31
N ASP A 210 -1.59 -3.24 16.77
CA ASP A 210 -2.48 -4.34 17.12
C ASP A 210 -1.88 -5.69 16.72
N ARG A 211 -1.24 -5.78 15.55
CA ARG A 211 -0.54 -7.00 15.11
C ARG A 211 0.62 -7.34 16.05
N ASP A 212 1.40 -6.37 16.50
CA ASP A 212 2.49 -6.61 17.42
C ASP A 212 1.99 -7.01 18.82
N ARG A 213 0.86 -6.47 19.27
CA ARG A 213 0.17 -6.90 20.49
C ARG A 213 -0.36 -8.31 20.39
N GLU A 214 -0.99 -8.66 19.27
CA GLU A 214 -1.47 -10.01 18.99
C GLU A 214 -0.33 -11.03 19.04
N ILE A 215 0.82 -10.70 18.43
CA ILE A 215 2.01 -11.54 18.47
C ILE A 215 2.56 -11.67 19.91
N ALA A 216 2.63 -10.55 20.65
CA ALA A 216 3.16 -10.54 22.02
C ALA A 216 2.27 -11.28 23.02
N ALA A 217 0.96 -11.24 22.84
CA ALA A 217 -0.02 -11.93 23.67
C ALA A 217 -0.27 -13.38 23.26
N PHE A 218 0.32 -13.82 22.15
CA PHE A 218 0.08 -15.16 21.63
C PHE A 218 0.69 -16.24 22.51
N GLU A 219 -0.16 -17.18 22.94
CA GLU A 219 0.24 -18.37 23.66
C GLU A 219 0.27 -19.57 22.72
N SER A 220 1.44 -20.17 22.57
CA SER A 220 1.64 -21.34 21.71
C SER A 220 1.05 -22.61 22.36
N VAL A 221 0.12 -23.23 21.67
CA VAL A 221 -0.52 -24.48 22.12
C VAL A 221 0.08 -25.66 21.37
N PRO A 222 0.57 -26.70 22.07
CA PRO A 222 1.03 -27.93 21.42
C PRO A 222 -0.15 -28.73 20.88
N TYR A 223 0.05 -29.34 19.72
CA TYR A 223 -0.91 -30.26 19.12
C TYR A 223 -0.19 -31.38 18.36
N TRP A 224 -0.90 -32.47 18.09
CA TRP A 224 -0.37 -33.64 17.45
C TRP A 224 -1.14 -33.97 16.17
N ALA A 225 -0.41 -34.28 15.11
CA ALA A 225 -0.92 -34.79 13.84
C ALA A 225 -0.27 -36.15 13.55
N ILE A 226 -0.91 -36.98 12.74
CA ILE A 226 -0.34 -38.24 12.30
C ILE A 226 -0.38 -38.26 10.78
N ASP A 227 0.79 -38.41 10.16
CA ASP A 227 0.93 -38.70 8.74
C ASP A 227 1.02 -40.24 8.59
N VAL A 228 0.12 -40.80 7.79
CA VAL A 228 0.07 -42.22 7.53
C VAL A 228 0.57 -42.49 6.11
N SER A 229 1.66 -43.23 5.99
CA SER A 229 2.19 -43.66 4.71
C SER A 229 1.44 -44.91 4.25
N LEU A 230 0.85 -44.84 3.08
CA LEU A 230 0.03 -45.87 2.48
C LEU A 230 0.56 -46.31 1.11
N SER A 231 0.27 -47.53 0.68
CA SER A 231 0.55 -47.96 -0.68
C SER A 231 -0.66 -48.64 -1.30
N ALA A 232 -0.89 -48.37 -2.57
CA ALA A 232 -1.93 -49.00 -3.39
C ALA A 232 -1.41 -49.13 -4.83
N GLY A 233 -1.57 -50.32 -5.43
CA GLY A 233 -1.14 -50.58 -6.79
C GLY A 233 0.37 -50.33 -7.05
N GLY A 234 1.21 -50.49 -6.05
CA GLY A 234 2.67 -50.22 -6.15
C GLY A 234 3.08 -48.78 -6.01
N GLN A 235 2.15 -47.85 -5.81
CA GLN A 235 2.42 -46.43 -5.56
C GLN A 235 2.21 -46.08 -4.09
N THR A 236 3.09 -45.21 -3.56
CA THR A 236 2.98 -44.73 -2.18
C THR A 236 2.34 -43.35 -2.14
N PHE A 237 1.56 -43.09 -1.10
CA PHE A 237 0.93 -41.80 -0.84
C PHE A 237 0.78 -41.57 0.66
N THR A 238 0.51 -40.33 1.07
CA THR A 238 0.31 -39.97 2.47
C THR A 238 -1.13 -39.58 2.74
N ALA A 239 -1.72 -40.11 3.81
CA ALA A 239 -3.00 -39.68 4.36
C ALA A 239 -2.78 -39.06 5.75
N GLN A 240 -3.63 -38.11 6.11
CA GLN A 240 -3.64 -37.50 7.43
C GLN A 240 -4.73 -38.14 8.30
N TRP A 241 -4.39 -38.39 9.54
CA TRP A 241 -5.35 -38.85 10.53
C TRP A 241 -6.32 -37.73 10.91
N VAL A 242 -7.60 -38.03 10.98
CA VAL A 242 -8.64 -37.11 11.45
C VAL A 242 -8.89 -37.42 12.94
N ALA A 243 -8.53 -36.49 13.78
CA ALA A 243 -8.70 -36.66 15.23
C ALA A 243 -10.18 -36.57 15.63
N PRO A 244 -10.62 -37.31 16.69
CA PRO A 244 -11.98 -37.24 17.21
C PRO A 244 -12.28 -35.83 17.75
N ASP A 245 -13.50 -35.31 17.52
CA ASP A 245 -13.94 -33.98 17.93
C ASP A 245 -13.72 -33.70 19.44
N ALA A 246 -13.90 -34.73 20.30
CA ALA A 246 -13.69 -34.60 21.75
C ALA A 246 -12.24 -34.29 22.16
N SER A 247 -11.27 -34.44 21.25
CA SER A 247 -9.84 -34.20 21.50
C SER A 247 -9.27 -33.02 20.68
N THR A 248 -10.13 -32.34 19.93
CA THR A 248 -9.70 -31.29 19.00
C THR A 248 -10.11 -29.87 19.48
N ASP A 249 -9.41 -28.88 18.92
CA ASP A 249 -9.86 -27.49 18.95
C ASP A 249 -10.76 -27.17 17.72
N ASP A 250 -11.21 -25.91 17.62
CA ASP A 250 -12.07 -25.44 16.51
C ASP A 250 -11.43 -25.56 15.11
N ALA A 251 -10.11 -25.74 15.04
CA ALA A 251 -9.36 -25.96 13.81
C ALA A 251 -9.11 -27.47 13.52
N GLY A 252 -9.70 -28.38 14.32
CA GLY A 252 -9.57 -29.84 14.16
C GLY A 252 -8.20 -30.38 14.56
N ARG A 253 -7.39 -29.63 15.33
CA ARG A 253 -6.06 -30.06 15.79
C ARG A 253 -6.17 -30.85 17.08
N CYS A 254 -5.56 -32.04 17.12
CA CYS A 254 -5.56 -32.86 18.33
C CYS A 254 -4.72 -32.24 19.44
N LEU A 255 -5.34 -31.90 20.58
CA LEU A 255 -4.67 -31.29 21.75
C LEU A 255 -4.22 -32.33 22.78
N GLN A 256 -4.48 -33.62 22.56
CA GLN A 256 -4.24 -34.70 23.52
C GLN A 256 -3.23 -35.70 22.97
N GLN A 257 -1.97 -35.62 23.44
CA GLN A 257 -0.92 -36.54 23.02
C GLN A 257 -1.26 -38.02 23.20
N PRO A 258 -1.86 -38.48 24.32
CA PRO A 258 -2.21 -39.90 24.50
C PRO A 258 -3.19 -40.39 23.43
N VAL A 259 -4.14 -39.55 23.00
CA VAL A 259 -5.11 -39.92 21.94
C VAL A 259 -4.38 -40.10 20.60
N ALA A 260 -3.47 -39.24 20.24
CA ALA A 260 -2.65 -39.37 19.03
C ALA A 260 -1.73 -40.62 19.10
N GLN A 261 -1.14 -40.91 20.24
CA GLN A 261 -0.30 -42.07 20.44
C GLN A 261 -1.09 -43.38 20.31
N GLN A 262 -2.26 -43.43 20.90
CA GLN A 262 -3.16 -44.58 20.79
C GLN A 262 -3.65 -44.78 19.35
N ALA A 263 -4.05 -43.69 18.67
CA ALA A 263 -4.47 -43.74 17.27
C ALA A 263 -3.36 -44.29 16.35
N ALA A 264 -2.13 -43.75 16.50
CA ALA A 264 -0.99 -44.20 15.71
C ALA A 264 -0.64 -45.69 15.94
N GLN A 265 -0.76 -46.16 17.19
CA GLN A 265 -0.58 -47.57 17.50
C GLN A 265 -1.63 -48.44 16.86
N GLN A 266 -2.91 -48.06 16.92
CA GLN A 266 -4.02 -48.77 16.30
C GLN A 266 -3.88 -48.84 14.78
N ILE A 267 -3.52 -47.70 14.15
CA ILE A 267 -3.26 -47.59 12.71
C ILE A 267 -2.15 -48.54 12.28
N ARG A 268 -1.01 -48.54 12.98
CA ARG A 268 0.09 -49.45 12.68
C ARG A 268 -0.31 -50.95 12.86
N ALA A 269 -1.05 -51.24 13.91
CA ALA A 269 -1.49 -52.61 14.21
C ALA A 269 -2.49 -53.15 13.16
N ALA A 270 -3.31 -52.29 12.55
CA ALA A 270 -4.29 -52.70 11.53
C ALA A 270 -3.62 -53.13 10.22
N GLY A 271 -2.44 -52.62 9.88
CA GLY A 271 -1.66 -52.98 8.69
C GLY A 271 -2.28 -52.58 7.35
N SER A 272 -3.56 -52.27 7.30
CA SER A 272 -4.25 -51.79 6.10
C SER A 272 -5.39 -50.83 6.43
N ALA A 273 -5.69 -49.96 5.50
CA ALA A 273 -6.83 -49.05 5.54
C ALA A 273 -7.73 -49.31 4.30
N GLN A 274 -9.03 -49.15 4.46
CA GLN A 274 -10.00 -49.31 3.40
C GLN A 274 -10.47 -47.93 2.92
N VAL A 275 -10.49 -47.71 1.60
CA VAL A 275 -11.06 -46.53 0.99
C VAL A 275 -12.56 -46.53 1.17
N VAL A 276 -13.10 -45.50 1.81
CA VAL A 276 -14.54 -45.33 2.04
C VAL A 276 -15.19 -44.59 0.88
N SER A 277 -14.55 -43.51 0.44
CA SER A 277 -15.01 -42.69 -0.68
C SER A 277 -13.86 -42.02 -1.40
N VAL A 278 -14.00 -41.80 -2.69
CA VAL A 278 -13.07 -41.01 -3.49
C VAL A 278 -13.85 -39.99 -4.30
N GLU A 279 -13.53 -38.71 -4.10
CA GLU A 279 -14.14 -37.64 -4.87
C GLU A 279 -13.06 -36.90 -5.64
N THR A 280 -13.29 -36.70 -6.95
CA THR A 280 -12.39 -35.92 -7.81
C THR A 280 -13.16 -34.78 -8.45
N GLU A 281 -12.68 -33.55 -8.24
CA GLU A 281 -13.23 -32.34 -8.78
C GLU A 281 -12.22 -31.69 -9.76
N ARG A 282 -12.69 -31.34 -10.95
CA ARG A 282 -11.93 -30.52 -11.89
C ARG A 282 -12.02 -29.06 -11.46
N VAL A 283 -10.90 -28.47 -10.97
CA VAL A 283 -10.78 -27.07 -10.61
C VAL A 283 -10.22 -26.28 -11.81
N ARG A 284 -10.89 -25.17 -12.14
CA ARG A 284 -10.47 -24.23 -13.19
C ARG A 284 -10.20 -22.88 -12.58
N GLU A 285 -8.95 -22.44 -12.63
CA GLU A 285 -8.53 -21.14 -12.11
C GLU A 285 -8.25 -20.19 -13.29
N GLY A 286 -9.00 -19.08 -13.34
CA GLY A 286 -8.76 -18.02 -14.30
C GLY A 286 -7.48 -17.23 -13.96
N PRO A 287 -6.94 -16.44 -14.91
CA PRO A 287 -5.77 -15.62 -14.66
C PRO A 287 -6.05 -14.58 -13.56
N PRO A 288 -5.00 -14.13 -12.82
CA PRO A 288 -5.12 -13.00 -11.93
C PRO A 288 -5.54 -11.76 -12.70
N LEU A 289 -6.20 -10.81 -12.05
CA LEU A 289 -6.49 -9.52 -12.65
C LEU A 289 -5.19 -8.78 -12.94
N LEU A 290 -5.28 -7.76 -13.78
CA LEU A 290 -4.19 -6.82 -13.98
C LEU A 290 -3.89 -6.09 -12.66
N PHE A 291 -2.73 -5.46 -12.58
CA PHE A 291 -2.36 -4.72 -11.39
C PHE A 291 -3.11 -3.40 -11.25
N ASP A 292 -3.68 -3.16 -10.07
CA ASP A 292 -3.74 -1.86 -9.46
C ASP A 292 -2.41 -1.59 -8.72
N LEU A 293 -2.16 -0.35 -8.29
CA LEU A 293 -0.91 -0.02 -7.62
C LEU A 293 -0.72 -0.80 -6.31
N GLY A 294 -1.76 -0.92 -5.50
CA GLY A 294 -1.66 -1.61 -4.21
C GLY A 294 -1.33 -3.10 -4.38
N THR A 295 -1.94 -3.78 -5.34
CA THR A 295 -1.64 -5.19 -5.65
C THR A 295 -0.23 -5.33 -6.22
N LEU A 296 0.23 -4.39 -7.06
CA LEU A 296 1.61 -4.37 -7.55
C LEU A 296 2.60 -4.23 -6.38
N GLN A 297 2.35 -3.33 -5.44
CA GLN A 297 3.18 -3.13 -4.25
C GLN A 297 3.21 -4.37 -3.35
N GLU A 298 2.08 -5.05 -3.17
CA GLU A 298 2.01 -6.32 -2.43
C GLU A 298 2.88 -7.39 -3.08
N VAL A 299 2.72 -7.61 -4.38
CA VAL A 299 3.47 -8.63 -5.14
C VAL A 299 4.95 -8.31 -5.19
N CYS A 300 5.35 -7.06 -5.46
CA CYS A 300 6.75 -6.65 -5.46
C CYS A 300 7.41 -6.78 -4.08
N SER A 301 6.69 -6.46 -3.01
CA SER A 301 7.16 -6.68 -1.64
C SER A 301 7.39 -8.16 -1.35
N LYS A 302 6.48 -9.03 -1.78
CA LYS A 302 6.56 -10.47 -1.57
C LYS A 302 7.62 -11.15 -2.44
N GLN A 303 7.65 -10.87 -3.74
CA GLN A 303 8.50 -11.57 -4.69
C GLN A 303 9.90 -10.95 -4.82
N LEU A 304 9.97 -9.62 -4.87
CA LEU A 304 11.20 -8.89 -5.15
C LEU A 304 11.83 -8.28 -3.89
N GLY A 305 11.14 -8.30 -2.75
CA GLY A 305 11.60 -7.68 -1.51
C GLY A 305 11.68 -6.15 -1.56
N LEU A 306 10.95 -5.51 -2.50
CA LEU A 306 10.93 -4.07 -2.65
C LEU A 306 10.06 -3.40 -1.58
N ASP A 307 10.46 -2.21 -1.15
CA ASP A 307 9.62 -1.34 -0.34
C ASP A 307 8.46 -0.80 -1.19
N VAL A 308 7.33 -0.50 -0.56
CA VAL A 308 6.15 0.01 -1.28
C VAL A 308 6.40 1.37 -1.94
N GLN A 309 7.21 2.22 -1.32
CA GLN A 309 7.61 3.51 -1.91
C GLN A 309 8.55 3.30 -3.11
N GLU A 310 9.52 2.42 -3.01
CA GLU A 310 10.42 2.06 -4.11
C GLU A 310 9.63 1.47 -5.30
N THR A 311 8.63 0.63 -5.02
CA THR A 311 7.75 0.09 -6.07
C THR A 311 6.97 1.20 -6.78
N LEU A 312 6.44 2.18 -6.04
CA LEU A 312 5.77 3.34 -6.63
C LEU A 312 6.72 4.15 -7.52
N GLU A 313 7.94 4.43 -7.05
CA GLU A 313 8.95 5.18 -7.81
C GLU A 313 9.34 4.45 -9.10
N ILE A 314 9.51 3.13 -9.04
CA ILE A 314 9.77 2.30 -10.21
C ILE A 314 8.59 2.33 -11.17
N ALA A 315 7.36 2.14 -10.70
CA ALA A 315 6.17 2.19 -11.54
C ALA A 315 6.00 3.57 -12.20
N GLN A 316 6.32 4.63 -11.47
CA GLN A 316 6.32 6.00 -12.00
C GLN A 316 7.43 6.18 -13.07
N ALA A 317 8.62 5.61 -12.89
CA ALA A 317 9.68 5.64 -13.89
C ALA A 317 9.32 4.85 -15.16
N LEU A 318 8.68 3.69 -15.01
CA LEU A 318 8.17 2.89 -16.14
C LEU A 318 7.14 3.67 -16.97
N TYR A 319 6.32 4.47 -16.31
CA TYR A 319 5.32 5.33 -16.96
C TYR A 319 5.94 6.59 -17.57
N GLU A 320 6.72 7.38 -16.82
CA GLU A 320 7.20 8.70 -17.22
C GLU A 320 8.49 8.67 -18.05
N THR A 321 9.46 7.84 -17.63
CA THR A 321 10.80 7.83 -18.24
C THR A 321 10.85 6.81 -19.37
N HIS A 322 10.43 5.58 -19.10
CA HIS A 322 10.51 4.48 -20.04
C HIS A 322 9.28 4.40 -20.96
N LYS A 323 8.16 5.01 -20.59
CA LYS A 323 6.89 4.99 -21.34
C LYS A 323 6.42 3.58 -21.69
N ALA A 324 6.82 2.64 -20.85
CA ALA A 324 6.64 1.21 -21.03
C ALA A 324 5.31 0.69 -20.47
N THR A 325 4.72 1.42 -19.53
CA THR A 325 3.45 1.05 -18.89
C THR A 325 2.47 2.22 -18.87
N THR A 326 1.19 1.91 -18.66
CA THR A 326 0.12 2.89 -18.44
C THR A 326 0.22 3.51 -17.04
N TYR A 327 -0.66 4.45 -16.73
CA TYR A 327 -0.67 5.23 -15.50
C TYR A 327 -0.57 4.34 -14.23
N PRO A 328 0.41 4.57 -13.34
CA PRO A 328 0.72 3.63 -12.28
C PRO A 328 -0.14 3.75 -11.03
N ARG A 329 -0.78 4.92 -10.78
CA ARG A 329 -1.58 5.15 -9.56
C ARG A 329 -3.02 4.70 -9.74
N SER A 330 -3.22 3.63 -10.49
CA SER A 330 -4.54 3.05 -10.75
C SER A 330 -5.06 2.29 -9.53
N ASP A 331 -6.35 2.42 -9.29
CA ASP A 331 -7.13 1.70 -8.28
C ASP A 331 -7.92 0.52 -8.86
N SER A 332 -7.80 0.27 -10.16
CA SER A 332 -8.53 -0.77 -10.89
C SER A 332 -7.60 -1.83 -11.48
N GLY A 333 -8.01 -3.09 -11.40
CA GLY A 333 -7.37 -4.20 -12.10
C GLY A 333 -8.10 -4.61 -13.39
N TYR A 334 -9.05 -3.77 -13.86
CA TYR A 334 -9.88 -4.04 -15.02
C TYR A 334 -9.52 -3.12 -16.19
N LEU A 335 -9.94 -3.51 -17.40
CA LEU A 335 -9.76 -2.74 -18.63
C LEU A 335 -11.12 -2.41 -19.24
N PRO A 336 -11.25 -1.22 -19.90
CA PRO A 336 -12.39 -0.91 -20.73
C PRO A 336 -12.49 -1.89 -21.91
N GLU A 337 -13.70 -2.30 -22.24
CA GLU A 337 -13.93 -3.21 -23.39
C GLU A 337 -13.46 -2.59 -24.72
N SER A 338 -13.52 -1.27 -24.85
CA SER A 338 -13.03 -0.54 -26.01
C SER A 338 -11.53 -0.72 -26.28
N MET A 339 -10.71 -0.93 -25.24
CA MET A 339 -9.27 -1.15 -25.37
C MET A 339 -8.94 -2.55 -25.92
N PHE A 340 -9.92 -3.45 -26.05
CA PHE A 340 -9.67 -4.76 -26.64
C PHE A 340 -9.19 -4.67 -28.10
N ALA A 341 -9.57 -3.63 -28.82
CA ALA A 341 -9.09 -3.37 -30.17
C ALA A 341 -7.57 -3.09 -30.23
N GLU A 342 -6.96 -2.69 -29.12
CA GLU A 342 -5.51 -2.37 -29.02
C GLU A 342 -4.65 -3.62 -28.77
N VAL A 343 -5.26 -4.76 -28.39
CA VAL A 343 -4.57 -6.00 -28.01
C VAL A 343 -3.52 -6.45 -29.05
N PRO A 344 -3.83 -6.52 -30.36
CA PRO A 344 -2.82 -6.94 -31.33
C PRO A 344 -1.59 -6.04 -31.33
N THR A 345 -1.79 -4.72 -31.23
CA THR A 345 -0.69 -3.73 -31.20
C THR A 345 0.18 -3.87 -29.96
N VAL A 346 -0.43 -4.06 -28.78
CA VAL A 346 0.30 -4.26 -27.52
C VAL A 346 1.11 -5.56 -27.58
N LEU A 347 0.54 -6.66 -28.06
CA LEU A 347 1.23 -7.95 -28.17
C LEU A 347 2.41 -7.89 -29.15
N ASP A 348 2.24 -7.21 -30.28
CA ASP A 348 3.32 -6.99 -31.26
C ASP A 348 4.42 -6.09 -30.68
N SER A 349 4.05 -5.07 -29.89
CA SER A 349 4.96 -4.21 -29.15
C SER A 349 5.79 -5.02 -28.13
N LEU A 350 5.15 -5.92 -27.38
CA LEU A 350 5.84 -6.81 -26.42
C LEU A 350 6.83 -7.74 -27.10
N LEU A 351 6.46 -8.30 -28.27
CA LEU A 351 7.34 -9.19 -29.04
C LEU A 351 8.54 -8.43 -29.61
N LYS A 352 8.37 -7.17 -30.02
CA LYS A 352 9.48 -6.29 -30.44
C LYS A 352 10.37 -5.91 -29.26
N THR A 353 9.80 -5.69 -28.09
CA THR A 353 10.53 -5.38 -26.85
C THR A 353 11.39 -6.55 -26.39
N ASP A 354 10.83 -7.76 -26.46
CA ASP A 354 11.48 -8.98 -25.99
C ASP A 354 11.13 -10.17 -26.92
N PRO A 355 11.97 -10.43 -27.94
CA PRO A 355 11.75 -11.52 -28.89
C PRO A 355 11.72 -12.92 -28.25
N SER A 356 12.24 -13.08 -27.01
CA SER A 356 12.19 -14.35 -26.28
C SER A 356 10.78 -14.77 -25.87
N LEU A 357 9.81 -13.87 -25.98
CA LEU A 357 8.39 -14.15 -25.73
C LEU A 357 7.70 -14.93 -26.85
N ARG A 358 8.36 -15.14 -28.02
CA ARG A 358 7.75 -15.79 -29.18
C ARG A 358 7.08 -17.13 -28.85
N PRO A 359 7.68 -18.06 -28.09
CA PRO A 359 7.05 -19.33 -27.75
C PRO A 359 5.76 -19.19 -26.92
N ILE A 360 5.66 -18.12 -26.12
CA ILE A 360 4.47 -17.82 -25.33
C ILE A 360 3.42 -17.13 -26.21
N THR A 361 3.84 -16.14 -27.02
CA THR A 361 2.92 -15.37 -27.88
C THR A 361 2.25 -16.22 -28.95
N GLU A 362 2.86 -17.31 -29.39
CA GLU A 362 2.27 -18.29 -30.31
C GLU A 362 1.17 -19.14 -29.67
N GLN A 363 1.12 -19.23 -28.34
CA GLN A 363 0.10 -19.94 -27.58
C GLN A 363 -1.07 -19.06 -27.13
N LEU A 364 -0.98 -17.73 -27.33
CA LEU A 364 -2.01 -16.80 -26.92
C LEU A 364 -3.24 -16.88 -27.84
N ASP A 365 -4.40 -16.99 -27.26
CA ASP A 365 -5.65 -16.79 -27.99
C ASP A 365 -6.07 -15.30 -27.89
N ARG A 366 -5.78 -14.55 -28.96
CA ARG A 366 -6.04 -13.11 -29.04
C ARG A 366 -7.54 -12.76 -29.09
N SER A 367 -8.42 -13.76 -29.22
CA SER A 367 -9.88 -13.56 -29.23
C SER A 367 -10.49 -13.69 -27.83
N VAL A 368 -9.75 -14.24 -26.88
CA VAL A 368 -10.23 -14.45 -25.50
C VAL A 368 -10.39 -13.12 -24.80
N ARG A 369 -11.58 -12.86 -24.30
CA ARG A 369 -11.89 -11.78 -23.35
C ARG A 369 -11.98 -12.37 -21.95
N SER A 370 -10.92 -12.23 -21.16
CA SER A 370 -10.94 -12.63 -19.76
C SER A 370 -11.88 -11.73 -18.94
N ARG A 371 -12.08 -12.08 -17.67
CA ARG A 371 -12.84 -11.24 -16.72
C ARG A 371 -12.26 -9.84 -16.49
N ALA A 372 -11.03 -9.58 -16.95
CA ALA A 372 -10.39 -8.28 -16.82
C ALA A 372 -11.03 -7.21 -17.72
N TRP A 373 -11.68 -7.60 -18.82
CA TRP A 373 -12.39 -6.70 -19.73
C TRP A 373 -13.79 -6.46 -19.21
N ASN A 374 -14.01 -5.35 -18.48
CA ASN A 374 -15.28 -5.07 -17.82
C ASN A 374 -15.46 -3.56 -17.56
N ASP A 375 -16.24 -2.88 -18.41
CA ASP A 375 -16.54 -1.44 -18.25
C ASP A 375 -17.19 -1.10 -16.91
N GLY A 376 -18.02 -2.00 -16.35
CA GLY A 376 -18.70 -1.78 -15.07
C GLY A 376 -17.78 -1.84 -13.83
N LYS A 377 -16.53 -2.27 -14.02
CA LYS A 377 -15.52 -2.37 -12.96
C LYS A 377 -14.34 -1.41 -13.16
N VAL A 378 -14.32 -0.69 -14.26
CA VAL A 378 -13.35 0.39 -14.50
C VAL A 378 -13.85 1.64 -13.79
N THR A 379 -12.95 2.29 -13.05
CA THR A 379 -13.20 3.56 -12.36
C THR A 379 -12.73 4.74 -13.22
N ALA A 380 -12.13 5.76 -12.64
CA ALA A 380 -11.44 6.80 -13.38
C ALA A 380 -10.20 6.25 -14.12
N HIS A 381 -9.66 5.12 -13.67
CA HIS A 381 -8.47 4.46 -14.18
C HIS A 381 -8.77 3.02 -14.58
N HIS A 382 -7.86 2.44 -15.36
CA HIS A 382 -7.86 1.03 -15.72
C HIS A 382 -6.58 0.33 -15.22
N GLY A 383 -6.52 -0.99 -15.32
CA GLY A 383 -5.36 -1.79 -14.90
C GLY A 383 -4.05 -1.32 -15.54
N ILE A 384 -2.95 -1.47 -14.79
CA ILE A 384 -1.62 -1.14 -15.27
C ILE A 384 -1.18 -2.19 -16.29
N ILE A 385 -0.93 -1.78 -17.53
CA ILE A 385 -0.57 -2.65 -18.64
C ILE A 385 0.61 -2.08 -19.44
N PRO A 386 1.29 -2.91 -20.25
CA PRO A 386 2.25 -2.42 -21.24
C PRO A 386 1.61 -1.47 -22.26
N THR A 387 2.39 -0.55 -22.80
CA THR A 387 1.93 0.44 -23.78
C THR A 387 1.93 -0.11 -25.21
N LEU A 388 1.36 0.68 -26.13
CA LEU A 388 1.27 0.38 -27.57
C LEU A 388 2.65 0.39 -28.29
N GLU A 389 3.66 0.97 -27.66
CA GLU A 389 4.99 1.14 -28.24
C GLU A 389 6.01 0.22 -27.57
N PRO A 390 7.04 -0.29 -28.32
CA PRO A 390 8.07 -1.12 -27.74
C PRO A 390 8.88 -0.38 -26.68
N ALA A 391 9.14 -1.05 -25.55
CA ALA A 391 9.96 -0.53 -24.48
C ALA A 391 11.45 -0.83 -24.71
N ASN A 392 12.33 0.02 -24.18
CA ASN A 392 13.77 -0.21 -24.21
C ASN A 392 14.24 -0.84 -22.90
N LEU A 393 14.30 -2.19 -22.84
CA LEU A 393 14.70 -2.91 -21.64
C LEU A 393 16.16 -2.64 -21.23
N SER A 394 17.05 -2.28 -22.18
CA SER A 394 18.46 -2.00 -21.86
C SER A 394 18.64 -0.67 -21.11
N ALA A 395 17.70 0.26 -21.25
CA ALA A 395 17.71 1.53 -20.52
C ALA A 395 17.15 1.39 -19.09
N MET A 396 16.54 0.26 -18.73
CA MET A 396 15.97 0.00 -17.42
C MET A 396 17.00 -0.60 -16.48
N SER A 397 16.93 -0.24 -15.20
CA SER A 397 17.63 -0.95 -14.14
C SER A 397 17.09 -2.37 -13.97
N GLU A 398 17.81 -3.22 -13.24
CA GLU A 398 17.38 -4.60 -12.97
C GLU A 398 16.02 -4.65 -12.25
N LYS A 399 15.81 -3.77 -11.26
CA LYS A 399 14.54 -3.67 -10.51
C LYS A 399 13.39 -3.19 -11.40
N GLU A 400 13.62 -2.19 -12.25
CA GLU A 400 12.61 -1.71 -13.21
C GLU A 400 12.23 -2.81 -14.20
N ARG A 401 13.21 -3.55 -14.72
CA ARG A 401 12.93 -4.73 -15.58
C ARG A 401 12.12 -5.80 -14.86
N ALA A 402 12.44 -6.07 -13.59
CA ALA A 402 11.71 -7.07 -12.81
C ALA A 402 10.25 -6.69 -12.62
N VAL A 403 9.97 -5.43 -12.24
CA VAL A 403 8.60 -4.92 -12.09
C VAL A 403 7.86 -4.90 -13.44
N TYR A 404 8.52 -4.45 -14.51
CA TYR A 404 7.94 -4.47 -15.86
C TYR A 404 7.57 -5.89 -16.30
N ARG A 405 8.41 -6.89 -16.01
CA ARG A 405 8.13 -8.30 -16.34
C ARG A 405 6.90 -8.84 -15.60
N LEU A 406 6.67 -8.43 -14.34
CA LEU A 406 5.45 -8.79 -13.60
C LEU A 406 4.21 -8.19 -14.26
N ILE A 407 4.24 -6.90 -14.60
CA ILE A 407 3.12 -6.21 -15.27
C ILE A 407 2.83 -6.88 -16.61
N ARG A 408 3.85 -7.15 -17.40
CA ARG A 408 3.75 -7.85 -18.69
C ARG A 408 3.17 -9.25 -18.54
N ALA A 409 3.61 -10.00 -17.53
CA ALA A 409 3.13 -11.36 -17.29
C ALA A 409 1.63 -11.40 -16.96
N HIS A 410 1.14 -10.48 -16.14
CA HIS A 410 -0.30 -10.35 -15.85
C HIS A 410 -1.12 -10.02 -17.10
N TYR A 411 -0.58 -9.17 -18.00
CA TYR A 411 -1.24 -8.87 -19.26
C TYR A 411 -1.29 -10.08 -20.19
N LEU A 412 -0.18 -10.79 -20.40
CA LEU A 412 -0.10 -11.99 -21.23
C LEU A 412 -0.99 -13.12 -20.69
N ALA A 413 -1.11 -13.25 -19.37
CA ALA A 413 -1.96 -14.25 -18.73
C ALA A 413 -3.44 -14.14 -19.14
N GLN A 414 -3.91 -12.92 -19.53
CA GLN A 414 -5.30 -12.69 -19.92
C GLN A 414 -5.70 -13.42 -21.22
N PHE A 415 -4.73 -13.84 -22.02
CA PHE A 415 -4.93 -14.47 -23.33
C PHE A 415 -4.58 -15.96 -23.31
N LEU A 416 -4.31 -16.53 -22.16
CA LEU A 416 -4.04 -17.95 -21.96
C LEU A 416 -5.25 -18.66 -21.34
N PRO A 417 -5.41 -19.97 -21.60
CA PRO A 417 -6.50 -20.74 -21.01
C PRO A 417 -6.38 -20.79 -19.48
N HIS A 418 -7.43 -21.24 -18.83
CA HIS A 418 -7.45 -21.46 -17.39
C HIS A 418 -6.36 -22.45 -16.97
N HIS A 419 -5.81 -22.29 -15.79
CA HIS A 419 -5.06 -23.34 -15.11
C HIS A 419 -6.05 -24.39 -14.63
N GLU A 420 -5.87 -25.64 -15.05
CA GLU A 420 -6.79 -26.73 -14.69
C GLU A 420 -6.03 -27.83 -13.95
N PHE A 421 -6.61 -28.28 -12.87
CA PHE A 421 -6.11 -29.43 -12.12
C PHE A 421 -7.25 -30.24 -11.53
N ASP A 422 -7.02 -31.54 -11.38
CA ASP A 422 -7.90 -32.43 -10.65
C ASP A 422 -7.49 -32.44 -9.17
N ARG A 423 -8.42 -32.10 -8.31
CA ARG A 423 -8.31 -32.22 -6.86
C ARG A 423 -9.04 -33.48 -6.44
N THR A 424 -8.32 -34.46 -5.90
CA THR A 424 -8.87 -35.69 -5.40
C THR A 424 -8.81 -35.73 -3.87
N VAL A 425 -9.90 -36.04 -3.23
CA VAL A 425 -10.01 -36.31 -1.79
C VAL A 425 -10.46 -37.74 -1.62
N ALA A 426 -9.73 -38.52 -0.84
CA ALA A 426 -10.08 -39.90 -0.50
C ALA A 426 -10.21 -40.02 1.02
N ASP A 427 -11.38 -40.45 1.47
CA ASP A 427 -11.63 -40.86 2.86
C ASP A 427 -11.30 -42.33 3.05
N LEU A 428 -10.51 -42.64 4.05
CA LEU A 428 -10.15 -44.01 4.37
C LEU A 428 -10.48 -44.33 5.82
N SER A 429 -10.82 -45.58 6.09
CA SER A 429 -11.02 -46.11 7.43
C SER A 429 -9.97 -47.16 7.78
N CYS A 430 -9.46 -47.07 8.99
CA CYS A 430 -8.51 -48.00 9.56
C CYS A 430 -9.02 -48.43 10.96
N GLY A 431 -9.84 -49.48 11.02
CA GLY A 431 -10.62 -49.80 12.20
C GLY A 431 -11.56 -48.65 12.57
N GLN A 432 -11.40 -48.06 13.76
CA GLN A 432 -12.17 -46.90 14.20
C GLN A 432 -11.52 -45.57 13.80
N GLN A 433 -10.32 -45.61 13.23
CA GLN A 433 -9.60 -44.40 12.86
C GLN A 433 -9.97 -43.94 11.44
N LYS A 434 -10.16 -42.63 11.29
CA LYS A 434 -10.46 -42.00 10.00
C LYS A 434 -9.18 -41.33 9.46
N LEU A 435 -8.94 -41.54 8.17
CA LEU A 435 -7.82 -40.92 7.45
C LEU A 435 -8.35 -40.20 6.23
N VAL A 436 -7.70 -39.08 5.86
CA VAL A 436 -8.01 -38.31 4.63
C VAL A 436 -6.73 -38.17 3.81
N ALA A 437 -6.78 -38.61 2.56
CA ALA A 437 -5.72 -38.35 1.58
C ALA A 437 -6.19 -37.31 0.56
N THR A 438 -5.39 -36.28 0.31
CA THR A 438 -5.67 -35.28 -0.71
C THR A 438 -4.58 -35.31 -1.77
N GLY A 439 -4.98 -35.14 -3.02
CA GLY A 439 -4.05 -35.09 -4.14
C GLY A 439 -4.41 -33.97 -5.13
N LYS A 440 -3.39 -33.51 -5.88
CA LYS A 440 -3.54 -32.53 -6.94
C LYS A 440 -2.81 -33.00 -8.18
N GLN A 441 -3.53 -33.11 -9.30
CA GLN A 441 -2.94 -33.43 -10.58
C GLN A 441 -3.19 -32.30 -11.57
N VAL A 442 -2.12 -31.63 -12.01
CA VAL A 442 -2.22 -30.57 -13.02
C VAL A 442 -2.58 -31.19 -14.37
N VAL A 443 -3.66 -30.71 -14.96
CA VAL A 443 -4.17 -31.13 -16.27
C VAL A 443 -3.75 -30.16 -17.36
N ALA A 444 -3.87 -28.86 -17.10
CA ALA A 444 -3.39 -27.81 -18.00
C ALA A 444 -2.73 -26.70 -17.22
N LYS A 445 -1.51 -26.31 -17.61
CA LYS A 445 -0.82 -25.17 -16.96
C LYS A 445 -1.55 -23.86 -17.23
N GLY A 446 -2.15 -23.69 -18.41
CA GLY A 446 -2.87 -22.50 -18.77
C GLY A 446 -2.04 -21.22 -18.57
N TRP A 447 -2.65 -20.20 -17.96
CA TRP A 447 -1.99 -18.93 -17.70
C TRP A 447 -0.73 -19.03 -16.80
N ARG A 448 -0.54 -20.11 -16.07
CA ARG A 448 0.70 -20.36 -15.28
C ARG A 448 1.92 -20.71 -16.16
N LEU A 449 1.78 -20.67 -17.48
CA LEU A 449 2.92 -20.66 -18.42
C LEU A 449 3.72 -19.35 -18.32
N VAL A 450 3.11 -18.26 -17.87
CA VAL A 450 3.77 -17.00 -17.54
C VAL A 450 3.91 -16.83 -16.04
N PRO A 451 4.99 -16.23 -15.52
CA PRO A 451 5.20 -16.05 -14.07
C PRO A 451 4.38 -14.84 -13.55
N ALA A 452 3.06 -14.90 -13.69
CA ALA A 452 2.16 -13.84 -13.24
C ALA A 452 1.94 -13.85 -11.72
N GLU A 453 2.03 -15.04 -11.09
CA GLU A 453 1.95 -15.19 -9.64
C GLU A 453 3.14 -16.02 -9.12
N PRO A 454 3.57 -15.80 -7.86
CA PRO A 454 4.53 -16.68 -7.24
C PRO A 454 3.93 -18.09 -7.20
N GLN A 455 4.75 -19.09 -7.46
CA GLN A 455 4.39 -20.43 -7.02
C GLN A 455 4.17 -20.34 -5.51
N ALA A 456 3.01 -20.78 -5.03
CA ALA A 456 2.75 -20.83 -3.61
C ALA A 456 3.91 -21.61 -2.97
N ASP A 457 4.63 -20.98 -2.04
CA ASP A 457 5.57 -21.70 -1.19
C ASP A 457 4.71 -22.72 -0.43
N GLU A 458 4.82 -23.99 -0.81
CA GLU A 458 4.19 -25.12 -0.15
C GLU A 458 4.93 -25.36 1.18
N ASP A 459 4.80 -24.38 2.12
CA ASP A 459 5.34 -24.52 3.46
C ASP A 459 4.63 -25.67 4.19
N GLY A 460 5.35 -26.76 4.41
CA GLY A 460 5.11 -27.80 5.40
C GLY A 460 3.82 -28.67 5.22
N ASP A 461 2.65 -28.09 5.20
CA ASP A 461 1.35 -28.78 5.06
C ASP A 461 0.94 -28.89 3.56
N GLY A 462 1.60 -28.16 2.69
CA GLY A 462 1.36 -28.15 1.24
C GLY A 462 1.87 -29.41 0.53
N ALA A 463 2.95 -30.02 1.00
CA ALA A 463 3.55 -31.18 0.37
C ALA A 463 2.61 -32.42 0.35
N ALA A 464 1.84 -32.62 1.43
CA ALA A 464 0.84 -33.69 1.50
C ALA A 464 -0.39 -33.41 0.58
N ARG A 465 -0.63 -32.15 0.23
CA ARG A 465 -1.73 -31.72 -0.66
C ARG A 465 -1.31 -31.60 -2.12
N SER A 466 -0.02 -31.60 -2.42
CA SER A 466 0.51 -31.53 -3.79
C SER A 466 0.82 -32.89 -4.40
N GLN A 467 0.70 -33.98 -3.64
CA GLN A 467 0.91 -35.35 -4.14
C GLN A 467 -0.12 -35.74 -5.20
N VAL A 468 0.28 -36.60 -6.11
CA VAL A 468 -0.63 -37.29 -7.03
C VAL A 468 -1.04 -38.62 -6.40
N LEU A 469 -2.35 -38.80 -6.14
CA LEU A 469 -2.85 -40.04 -5.59
C LEU A 469 -2.86 -41.14 -6.65
N PRO A 470 -2.62 -42.42 -6.26
CA PRO A 470 -2.87 -43.55 -7.15
C PRO A 470 -4.36 -43.62 -7.51
N ALA A 471 -4.70 -44.48 -8.47
CA ALA A 471 -6.09 -44.70 -8.88
C ALA A 471 -6.85 -45.46 -7.77
N LEU A 472 -7.32 -44.72 -6.77
CA LEU A 472 -8.09 -45.22 -5.66
C LEU A 472 -9.56 -45.48 -6.09
N ARG A 473 -10.22 -46.46 -5.45
CA ARG A 473 -11.65 -46.78 -5.65
C ARG A 473 -12.28 -47.15 -4.31
N ASP A 474 -13.54 -46.88 -4.18
CA ASP A 474 -14.31 -47.25 -3.00
C ASP A 474 -14.16 -48.76 -2.71
N GLY A 475 -13.95 -49.09 -1.45
CA GLY A 475 -13.70 -50.44 -0.99
C GLY A 475 -12.29 -50.99 -1.22
N MET A 476 -11.39 -50.23 -1.84
CA MET A 476 -10.01 -50.65 -2.08
C MET A 476 -9.20 -50.69 -0.78
N ALA A 477 -8.43 -51.76 -0.58
CA ALA A 477 -7.51 -51.86 0.54
C ALA A 477 -6.16 -51.24 0.20
N CYS A 478 -5.64 -50.40 1.09
CA CYS A 478 -4.33 -49.76 0.99
C CYS A 478 -3.45 -50.27 2.14
N GLN A 479 -2.25 -50.74 1.83
CA GLN A 479 -1.29 -51.22 2.85
C GLN A 479 -0.70 -50.03 3.62
N ILE A 480 -0.66 -50.12 4.93
CA ILE A 480 -0.04 -49.13 5.81
C ILE A 480 1.45 -49.45 5.93
N ALA A 481 2.30 -48.54 5.46
CA ALA A 481 3.75 -48.63 5.61
C ALA A 481 4.23 -48.04 6.92
N GLY A 482 3.53 -47.05 7.45
CA GLY A 482 3.89 -46.36 8.69
C GLY A 482 2.85 -45.34 9.13
N ALA A 483 2.92 -44.92 10.39
CA ALA A 483 2.11 -43.84 10.94
C ALA A 483 3.01 -43.01 11.86
N ASP A 484 3.37 -41.81 11.41
CA ASP A 484 4.32 -40.92 12.08
C ASP A 484 3.62 -39.80 12.82
N ILE A 485 3.82 -39.78 14.13
CA ILE A 485 3.25 -38.74 14.99
C ILE A 485 4.15 -37.48 14.87
N LYS A 486 3.54 -36.36 14.47
CA LYS A 486 4.18 -35.03 14.47
C LYS A 486 3.72 -34.24 15.68
N ALA A 487 4.67 -33.89 16.55
CA ALA A 487 4.45 -32.94 17.64
C ALA A 487 4.65 -31.53 17.07
N LEU A 488 3.60 -30.76 17.00
CA LEU A 488 3.53 -29.43 16.42
C LEU A 488 3.13 -28.39 17.48
N LYS A 489 3.29 -27.14 17.17
CA LYS A 489 2.83 -26.03 18.00
C LYS A 489 2.16 -24.98 17.14
N THR A 490 1.11 -24.36 17.67
CA THR A 490 0.52 -23.21 17.02
C THR A 490 1.52 -22.06 16.95
N MET A 491 1.52 -21.34 15.85
CA MET A 491 2.43 -20.22 15.61
C MET A 491 1.66 -18.91 15.67
N PRO A 492 2.29 -17.84 16.21
CA PRO A 492 1.69 -16.51 16.15
C PRO A 492 1.56 -16.03 14.72
N PRO A 493 0.65 -15.08 14.42
CA PRO A 493 0.62 -14.42 13.13
C PRO A 493 1.97 -13.77 12.83
N LYS A 494 2.36 -13.78 11.56
CA LYS A 494 3.61 -13.11 11.14
C LYS A 494 3.47 -11.58 11.26
N PRO A 495 4.55 -10.86 11.59
CA PRO A 495 4.55 -9.40 11.48
C PRO A 495 4.26 -8.97 10.05
N TYR A 496 3.65 -7.81 9.88
CA TYR A 496 3.43 -7.28 8.54
C TYR A 496 4.74 -7.04 7.80
N THR A 497 4.74 -7.31 6.51
CA THR A 497 5.59 -6.63 5.54
C THR A 497 4.91 -5.33 5.11
N GLN A 498 5.62 -4.44 4.40
CA GLN A 498 4.99 -3.22 3.89
C GLN A 498 3.85 -3.54 2.89
N GLY A 499 4.03 -4.55 2.03
CA GLY A 499 2.99 -5.00 1.09
C GLY A 499 1.76 -5.56 1.79
N GLU A 500 1.95 -6.37 2.85
CA GLU A 500 0.83 -6.87 3.66
C GLU A 500 0.12 -5.75 4.42
N LEU A 501 0.82 -4.68 4.80
CA LEU A 501 0.18 -3.50 5.39
C LEU A 501 -0.67 -2.76 4.35
N ILE A 502 -0.22 -2.60 3.10
CA ILE A 502 -1.05 -2.08 1.99
C ILE A 502 -2.32 -2.93 1.85
N LYS A 503 -2.18 -4.25 1.83
CA LYS A 503 -3.34 -5.17 1.77
C LYS A 503 -4.28 -5.00 2.96
N ALA A 504 -3.74 -4.80 4.16
CA ALA A 504 -4.53 -4.54 5.36
C ALA A 504 -5.29 -3.20 5.27
N MET A 505 -4.67 -2.14 4.73
CA MET A 505 -5.30 -0.85 4.49
C MET A 505 -6.42 -0.96 3.44
N LYS A 506 -6.23 -1.71 2.35
CA LYS A 506 -7.28 -1.99 1.35
C LYS A 506 -8.42 -2.80 1.95
N GLY A 507 -8.11 -3.86 2.67
CA GLY A 507 -9.08 -4.77 3.27
C GLY A 507 -9.49 -4.38 4.71
N VAL A 508 -9.59 -3.10 5.01
CA VAL A 508 -9.80 -2.60 6.38
C VAL A 508 -11.12 -3.06 7.02
N ALA A 509 -12.13 -3.36 6.22
CA ALA A 509 -13.42 -3.84 6.69
C ALA A 509 -13.33 -5.08 7.61
N ARG A 510 -12.32 -5.92 7.44
CA ARG A 510 -12.09 -7.12 8.28
C ARG A 510 -11.70 -6.79 9.73
N PHE A 511 -11.17 -5.60 9.98
CA PHE A 511 -10.75 -5.14 11.30
C PHE A 511 -11.84 -4.35 12.04
N VAL A 512 -12.97 -4.09 11.39
CA VAL A 512 -14.08 -3.33 11.96
C VAL A 512 -15.06 -4.29 12.63
N THR A 513 -15.33 -4.06 13.89
CA THR A 513 -16.23 -4.89 14.69
C THR A 513 -17.71 -4.51 14.54
N ASP A 514 -18.01 -3.22 14.27
CA ASP A 514 -19.37 -2.76 14.04
C ASP A 514 -19.92 -3.31 12.70
N PRO A 515 -21.01 -4.12 12.71
CA PRO A 515 -21.55 -4.72 11.49
C PRO A 515 -22.03 -3.69 10.46
N ARG A 516 -22.53 -2.52 10.91
CA ARG A 516 -23.03 -1.46 10.01
C ARG A 516 -21.87 -0.78 9.28
N LEU A 517 -20.81 -0.46 10.00
CA LEU A 517 -19.58 0.06 9.42
C LEU A 517 -18.92 -0.97 8.51
N LYS A 518 -18.82 -2.22 8.95
CA LYS A 518 -18.26 -3.32 8.16
C LYS A 518 -18.96 -3.48 6.82
N GLN A 519 -20.29 -3.40 6.78
CA GLN A 519 -21.04 -3.49 5.53
C GLN A 519 -20.76 -2.30 4.61
N LYS A 520 -20.74 -1.07 5.16
CA LYS A 520 -20.38 0.13 4.39
C LYS A 520 -18.97 0.10 3.82
N LEU A 521 -18.03 -0.50 4.54
CA LEU A 521 -16.63 -0.57 4.16
C LEU A 521 -16.30 -1.64 3.14
N LYS A 522 -17.21 -2.60 2.90
CA LYS A 522 -17.05 -3.60 1.82
C LYS A 522 -17.04 -2.95 0.44
N ASP A 523 -17.71 -1.83 0.30
CA ASP A 523 -17.87 -1.11 -0.97
C ASP A 523 -16.87 0.03 -1.15
N THR A 524 -15.97 0.26 -0.16
CA THR A 524 -14.92 1.29 -0.22
C THR A 524 -13.56 0.70 -0.57
N THR A 525 -12.68 1.53 -1.12
CA THR A 525 -11.28 1.17 -1.45
C THR A 525 -10.38 0.99 -0.21
N GLY A 526 -10.93 0.98 0.99
CA GLY A 526 -10.19 0.91 2.26
C GLY A 526 -9.78 2.28 2.79
N ILE A 527 -8.69 2.35 3.57
CA ILE A 527 -8.14 3.61 4.09
C ILE A 527 -6.96 4.10 3.25
N GLY A 528 -6.91 5.39 2.99
CA GLY A 528 -5.98 6.01 2.06
C GLY A 528 -6.29 5.66 0.61
N THR A 529 -5.73 6.42 -0.32
CA THR A 529 -5.81 6.15 -1.76
C THR A 529 -4.56 5.44 -2.25
N GLU A 530 -4.62 4.88 -3.45
CA GLU A 530 -3.47 4.26 -4.11
C GLU A 530 -2.27 5.22 -4.16
N ALA A 531 -2.52 6.50 -4.47
CA ALA A 531 -1.48 7.53 -4.50
C ALA A 531 -0.84 7.86 -3.13
N THR A 532 -1.53 7.62 -2.02
CA THR A 532 -1.11 8.11 -0.69
C THR A 532 -0.60 7.03 0.26
N ARG A 533 -1.00 5.76 0.10
CA ARG A 533 -0.64 4.68 1.04
C ARG A 533 0.85 4.51 1.23
N ALA A 534 1.63 4.48 0.14
CA ALA A 534 3.08 4.35 0.22
C ALA A 534 3.72 5.52 0.99
N ASN A 535 3.30 6.75 0.72
CA ASN A 535 3.78 7.94 1.41
C ASN A 535 3.43 7.95 2.90
N ILE A 536 2.25 7.43 3.28
CA ILE A 536 1.84 7.27 4.68
C ILE A 536 2.77 6.30 5.40
N ILE A 537 3.03 5.12 4.82
CA ILE A 537 3.92 4.12 5.42
C ILE A 537 5.34 4.67 5.53
N SER A 538 5.88 5.29 4.47
CA SER A 538 7.21 5.92 4.48
C SER A 538 7.30 7.04 5.50
N GLY A 539 6.24 7.85 5.65
CA GLY A 539 6.15 8.90 6.65
C GLY A 539 6.15 8.36 8.09
N LEU A 540 5.48 7.24 8.35
CA LEU A 540 5.50 6.57 9.65
C LEU A 540 6.88 5.99 9.98
N ILE A 541 7.58 5.45 8.98
CA ILE A 541 8.97 4.98 9.12
C ILE A 541 9.91 6.16 9.39
N ALA A 542 9.82 7.23 8.60
CA ALA A 542 10.67 8.42 8.75
C ALA A 542 10.50 9.13 10.10
N ARG A 543 9.28 9.11 10.67
CA ARG A 543 8.99 9.65 12.02
C ARG A 543 9.36 8.69 13.15
N GLY A 544 9.86 7.49 12.84
CA GLY A 544 10.27 6.50 13.83
C GLY A 544 9.13 5.77 14.54
N TYR A 545 7.89 5.84 14.05
CA TYR A 545 6.78 5.05 14.58
C TYR A 545 6.84 3.59 14.12
N ILE A 546 7.29 3.36 12.90
CA ILE A 546 7.48 2.03 12.33
C ILE A 546 8.98 1.78 12.13
N VAL A 547 9.44 0.62 12.55
CA VAL A 547 10.83 0.16 12.42
C VAL A 547 10.89 -1.04 11.47
N LYS A 548 11.81 -1.03 10.51
CA LYS A 548 12.05 -2.16 9.62
C LYS A 548 12.96 -3.18 10.31
N LYS A 549 12.57 -4.47 10.25
CA LYS A 549 13.39 -5.62 10.67
C LYS A 549 13.45 -6.64 9.54
N GLY A 550 14.48 -6.55 8.70
CA GLY A 550 14.54 -7.30 7.45
C GLY A 550 13.38 -6.90 6.52
N ARG A 551 12.59 -7.87 6.10
CA ARG A 551 11.40 -7.65 5.26
C ARG A 551 10.15 -7.24 6.06
N SER A 552 10.17 -7.44 7.38
CA SER A 552 9.05 -7.14 8.27
C SER A 552 9.14 -5.73 8.84
N ILE A 553 7.99 -5.23 9.28
CA ILE A 553 7.84 -3.95 9.98
C ILE A 553 7.27 -4.19 11.37
N ARG A 554 7.65 -3.35 12.32
CA ARG A 554 7.23 -3.40 13.73
C ARG A 554 6.90 -2.01 14.24
N ALA A 555 6.04 -1.96 15.22
CA ALA A 555 5.76 -0.74 15.97
C ALA A 555 6.94 -0.42 16.92
N SER A 556 7.29 0.87 17.02
CA SER A 556 8.22 1.37 18.03
C SER A 556 7.50 1.70 19.34
N ASP A 557 8.26 1.97 20.42
CA ASP A 557 7.68 2.43 21.70
C ASP A 557 6.88 3.74 21.51
N ALA A 558 7.34 4.63 20.63
CA ALA A 558 6.59 5.84 20.28
C ALA A 558 5.24 5.55 19.61
N ALA A 559 5.14 4.47 18.82
CA ALA A 559 3.89 4.03 18.21
C ALA A 559 2.90 3.54 19.27
N PHE A 560 3.33 2.71 20.20
CA PHE A 560 2.51 2.25 21.31
C PHE A 560 2.03 3.45 22.15
N THR A 561 2.92 4.38 22.48
CA THR A 561 2.60 5.60 23.21
C THR A 561 1.54 6.43 22.50
N LEU A 562 1.67 6.64 21.19
CA LEU A 562 0.69 7.41 20.42
C LEU A 562 -0.68 6.72 20.39
N ILE A 563 -0.72 5.43 20.10
CA ILE A 563 -1.99 4.69 19.99
C ILE A 563 -2.69 4.58 21.34
N ASP A 564 -1.97 4.49 22.46
CA ASP A 564 -2.54 4.47 23.79
C ASP A 564 -3.00 5.86 24.26
N ALA A 565 -2.41 6.92 23.74
CA ALA A 565 -2.75 8.30 24.09
C ALA A 565 -4.00 8.83 23.38
N VAL A 566 -4.25 8.37 22.14
CA VAL A 566 -5.36 8.89 21.32
C VAL A 566 -6.64 8.09 21.55
N PRO A 567 -7.82 8.76 21.52
CA PRO A 567 -9.11 8.06 21.59
C PRO A 567 -9.31 7.05 20.47
N ALA A 568 -10.05 5.98 20.78
CA ALA A 568 -10.35 4.93 19.80
C ALA A 568 -10.95 5.47 18.50
N ALA A 569 -11.81 6.49 18.57
CA ALA A 569 -12.43 7.13 17.41
C ALA A 569 -11.42 7.75 16.43
N ILE A 570 -10.22 8.13 16.89
CA ILE A 570 -9.16 8.67 16.03
C ILE A 570 -8.32 7.54 15.41
N ALA A 571 -8.08 6.50 16.18
CA ALA A 571 -7.25 5.37 15.79
C ALA A 571 -8.03 4.27 15.07
N ASP A 572 -9.37 4.29 15.10
CA ASP A 572 -10.21 3.26 14.46
C ASP A 572 -10.20 3.39 12.94
N PRO A 573 -9.73 2.35 12.22
CA PRO A 573 -9.79 2.31 10.75
C PRO A 573 -11.22 2.49 10.20
N GLY A 574 -12.24 2.03 10.92
CA GLY A 574 -13.64 2.16 10.52
C GLY A 574 -14.10 3.61 10.40
N THR A 575 -13.72 4.47 11.35
CA THR A 575 -14.02 5.91 11.29
C THR A 575 -13.39 6.55 10.04
N THR A 576 -12.14 6.22 9.75
CA THR A 576 -11.43 6.75 8.56
C THR A 576 -12.12 6.31 7.28
N ALA A 577 -12.58 5.08 7.20
CA ALA A 577 -13.23 4.58 5.99
C ALA A 577 -14.61 5.22 5.75
N VAL A 578 -15.36 5.59 6.80
CA VAL A 578 -16.58 6.41 6.67
C VAL A 578 -16.26 7.78 6.05
N TRP A 579 -15.11 8.35 6.38
CA TRP A 579 -14.69 9.62 5.77
C TRP A 579 -14.30 9.47 4.31
N GLU A 580 -13.61 8.39 3.93
CA GLU A 580 -13.32 8.11 2.51
C GLU A 580 -14.63 7.97 1.70
N GLN A 581 -15.64 7.30 2.26
CA GLN A 581 -16.96 7.24 1.62
C GLN A 581 -17.58 8.64 1.45
N ALA A 582 -17.43 9.53 2.43
CA ALA A 582 -17.94 10.90 2.31
C ALA A 582 -17.20 11.68 1.21
N LEU A 583 -15.90 11.44 1.01
CA LEU A 583 -15.13 12.03 -0.09
C LEU A 583 -15.58 11.49 -1.45
N ASP A 584 -15.92 10.20 -1.54
CA ASP A 584 -16.50 9.62 -2.76
C ASP A 584 -17.89 10.23 -3.05
N MET A 585 -18.69 10.51 -2.01
CA MET A 585 -19.97 11.21 -2.16
C MET A 585 -19.81 12.66 -2.67
N ILE A 586 -18.70 13.34 -2.33
CA ILE A 586 -18.39 14.67 -2.88
C ILE A 586 -18.08 14.54 -4.38
N GLU A 587 -17.28 13.57 -4.77
CA GLU A 587 -16.99 13.32 -6.17
C GLU A 587 -18.24 12.93 -6.97
N GLY A 588 -19.14 12.16 -6.36
CA GLY A 588 -20.45 11.81 -6.94
C GLY A 588 -21.48 12.94 -6.91
N GLY A 589 -21.15 14.14 -6.39
CA GLY A 589 -22.08 15.29 -6.29
C GLY A 589 -23.18 15.13 -5.24
N GLN A 590 -23.12 14.13 -4.39
CA GLN A 590 -24.12 13.83 -3.35
C GLN A 590 -23.87 14.61 -2.04
N LEU A 591 -22.68 15.13 -1.86
CA LEU A 591 -22.25 15.90 -0.69
C LEU A 591 -21.43 17.11 -1.14
N THR A 592 -21.61 18.28 -0.51
CA THR A 592 -20.79 19.46 -0.82
C THR A 592 -19.54 19.54 0.06
N LEU A 593 -18.50 20.19 -0.45
CA LEU A 593 -17.26 20.48 0.27
C LEU A 593 -17.53 21.17 1.61
N ASP A 594 -18.36 22.24 1.61
CA ASP A 594 -18.61 23.06 2.80
C ASP A 594 -19.35 22.29 3.88
N VAL A 595 -20.35 21.48 3.53
CA VAL A 595 -21.06 20.61 4.47
C VAL A 595 -20.11 19.59 5.09
N PHE A 596 -19.24 19.00 4.29
CA PHE A 596 -18.25 18.04 4.79
C PHE A 596 -17.27 18.70 5.77
N ILE A 597 -16.67 19.83 5.39
CA ILE A 597 -15.70 20.54 6.24
C ILE A 597 -16.35 21.06 7.52
N GLY A 598 -17.59 21.55 7.45
CA GLY A 598 -18.35 21.97 8.63
C GLY A 598 -18.55 20.82 9.63
N LYS A 599 -18.87 19.62 9.16
CA LYS A 599 -18.98 18.43 10.00
C LYS A 599 -17.64 18.04 10.63
N GLN A 600 -16.53 18.13 9.87
CA GLN A 600 -15.19 17.86 10.39
C GLN A 600 -14.79 18.86 11.47
N ALA A 601 -15.01 20.14 11.25
CA ALA A 601 -14.74 21.19 12.23
C ALA A 601 -15.53 21.00 13.53
N ALA A 602 -16.82 20.67 13.44
CA ALA A 602 -17.65 20.39 14.61
C ALA A 602 -17.14 19.15 15.38
N TRP A 603 -16.79 18.07 14.69
CA TRP A 603 -16.29 16.86 15.33
C TRP A 603 -14.93 17.10 16.02
N ILE A 604 -14.02 17.85 15.41
CA ILE A 604 -12.73 18.21 16.00
C ILE A 604 -12.94 19.09 17.24
N SER A 605 -13.84 20.08 17.17
CA SER A 605 -14.19 20.92 18.32
C SER A 605 -14.73 20.11 19.50
N GLN A 606 -15.58 19.14 19.22
CA GLN A 606 -16.10 18.21 20.23
C GLN A 606 -14.98 17.37 20.87
N LEU A 607 -14.09 16.79 20.06
CA LEU A 607 -12.94 16.00 20.57
C LEU A 607 -12.02 16.84 21.45
N ILE A 608 -11.72 18.07 21.05
CA ILE A 608 -10.89 18.98 21.84
C ILE A 608 -11.57 19.29 23.18
N ALA A 609 -12.86 19.62 23.17
CA ALA A 609 -13.62 19.88 24.41
C ALA A 609 -13.63 18.68 25.34
N GLN A 610 -13.76 17.47 24.82
CA GLN A 610 -13.76 16.24 25.59
C GLN A 610 -12.41 15.87 26.21
N HIS A 611 -11.30 16.20 25.50
CA HIS A 611 -9.96 15.70 25.86
C HIS A 611 -9.02 16.78 26.41
N SER A 612 -9.29 18.08 26.30
CA SER A 612 -8.39 19.16 26.76
C SER A 612 -8.04 19.11 28.23
N SER A 613 -8.91 18.54 29.06
CA SER A 613 -8.68 18.34 30.50
C SER A 613 -8.25 16.91 30.87
N THR A 614 -8.04 16.04 29.91
CA THR A 614 -7.67 14.65 30.15
C THR A 614 -6.21 14.53 30.54
N SER A 615 -5.90 13.83 31.62
CA SER A 615 -4.53 13.46 31.98
C SER A 615 -4.13 12.17 31.24
N LEU A 616 -3.11 12.23 30.40
CA LEU A 616 -2.63 11.04 29.67
C LEU A 616 -1.78 10.16 30.58
N SER A 617 -2.08 8.86 30.62
CA SER A 617 -1.23 7.85 31.28
C SER A 617 -0.20 7.33 30.27
N ILE A 618 0.95 7.98 30.17
CA ILE A 618 2.03 7.59 29.26
C ILE A 618 3.12 6.86 30.07
N LYS A 619 3.53 5.67 29.63
CA LYS A 619 4.71 4.99 30.13
C LYS A 619 5.94 5.72 29.62
N VAL A 620 6.48 6.66 30.37
CA VAL A 620 7.74 7.32 30.06
C VAL A 620 8.87 6.43 30.58
N PRO A 621 9.87 6.04 29.76
CA PRO A 621 11.04 5.34 30.27
C PRO A 621 11.70 6.19 31.35
N GLN A 622 11.77 5.65 32.57
CA GLN A 622 12.52 6.30 33.64
C GLN A 622 14.00 6.08 33.36
N GLY A 623 14.71 7.16 33.16
CA GLY A 623 16.14 7.14 32.99
C GLY A 623 16.88 6.95 34.32
N PRO A 624 18.20 6.75 34.27
CA PRO A 624 19.04 6.67 35.47
C PRO A 624 18.94 7.96 36.30
N ALA A 625 19.27 7.88 37.58
CA ALA A 625 19.29 9.05 38.46
C ALA A 625 20.20 10.16 37.89
N CYS A 626 19.79 11.39 38.00
CA CYS A 626 20.60 12.53 37.58
C CYS A 626 21.94 12.58 38.34
N PRO A 627 23.08 12.65 37.66
CA PRO A 627 24.40 12.66 38.30
C PRO A 627 24.65 13.90 39.15
N GLN A 628 23.87 14.98 38.98
CA GLN A 628 24.05 16.23 39.72
C GLN A 628 23.11 16.34 40.94
N CYS A 629 21.86 15.85 40.87
CA CYS A 629 20.89 16.09 41.91
C CYS A 629 20.08 14.84 42.32
N GLY A 630 20.37 13.67 41.75
CA GLY A 630 19.68 12.41 42.07
C GLY A 630 18.23 12.31 41.57
N ALA A 631 17.67 13.36 40.99
CA ALA A 631 16.31 13.31 40.45
C ALA A 631 16.23 12.35 39.24
N PRO A 632 15.05 11.79 38.91
CA PRO A 632 14.86 11.01 37.70
C PRO A 632 15.29 11.79 36.46
N THR A 633 15.87 11.11 35.47
CA THR A 633 16.17 11.71 34.17
C THR A 633 15.12 11.29 33.14
N ARG A 634 14.98 12.13 32.09
CA ARG A 634 14.10 11.86 30.95
C ARG A 634 14.93 11.84 29.68
N GLN A 635 14.60 10.94 28.78
CA GLN A 635 15.28 10.87 27.49
C GLN A 635 14.86 12.06 26.63
N ARG A 636 15.85 12.77 26.08
CA ARG A 636 15.66 13.85 25.11
C ARG A 636 16.52 13.63 23.89
N THR A 637 16.13 14.21 22.77
CA THR A 637 16.91 14.18 21.51
C THR A 637 17.57 15.53 21.30
N GLY A 638 18.90 15.56 21.33
CA GLY A 638 19.70 16.73 20.99
C GLY A 638 20.30 16.64 19.59
N LYS A 639 21.06 17.65 19.20
CA LYS A 639 21.78 17.69 17.90
C LYS A 639 22.71 16.49 17.68
N SER A 640 23.24 15.93 18.77
CA SER A 640 24.18 14.79 18.77
C SER A 640 23.52 13.43 19.04
N GLY A 641 22.19 13.36 19.04
CA GLY A 641 21.44 12.12 19.33
C GLY A 641 20.70 12.13 20.67
N PRO A 642 20.12 10.98 21.09
CA PRO A 642 19.38 10.85 22.33
C PRO A 642 20.29 10.93 23.54
N PHE A 643 19.84 11.61 24.59
CA PHE A 643 20.53 11.74 25.90
C PHE A 643 19.51 11.79 27.04
N TRP A 644 19.95 11.46 28.25
CA TRP A 644 19.15 11.61 29.45
C TRP A 644 19.34 13.01 30.02
N SER A 645 18.28 13.77 30.23
CA SER A 645 18.26 15.10 30.85
C SER A 645 17.55 15.04 32.19
N CYS A 646 18.05 15.78 33.16
CA CYS A 646 17.40 15.88 34.47
C CYS A 646 15.94 16.39 34.34
N SER A 647 15.01 15.77 35.09
CA SER A 647 13.61 16.18 35.14
C SER A 647 13.41 17.58 35.73
N ARG A 648 14.39 18.10 36.47
CA ARG A 648 14.40 19.46 37.07
C ARG A 648 15.04 20.51 36.16
N TYR A 649 15.27 20.22 34.89
CA TYR A 649 15.74 21.25 33.96
C TYR A 649 14.66 22.36 33.80
N PRO A 650 15.00 23.66 33.87
CA PRO A 650 16.35 24.27 33.80
C PRO A 650 17.09 24.40 35.14
N ASP A 651 16.49 24.09 36.28
CA ASP A 651 17.07 24.29 37.60
C ASP A 651 18.30 23.37 37.82
N CYS A 652 18.25 22.17 37.27
CA CYS A 652 19.38 21.25 37.20
C CYS A 652 19.71 20.88 35.76
N LYS A 653 20.96 21.04 35.36
CA LYS A 653 21.45 20.80 33.98
C LYS A 653 22.12 19.44 33.82
N GLY A 654 21.93 18.50 34.75
CA GLY A 654 22.53 17.16 34.69
C GLY A 654 22.06 16.38 33.45
N THR A 655 23.00 15.78 32.74
CA THR A 655 22.76 14.94 31.55
C THR A 655 23.60 13.67 31.59
N LEU A 656 23.12 12.60 30.96
CA LEU A 656 23.79 11.33 30.75
C LEU A 656 23.63 10.85 29.33
N PRO A 657 24.61 10.17 28.71
CA PRO A 657 24.44 9.57 27.41
C PRO A 657 23.45 8.40 27.49
N VAL A 658 22.69 8.15 26.41
CA VAL A 658 21.93 6.92 26.23
C VAL A 658 22.89 5.87 25.69
N GLU A 659 23.13 4.78 26.45
CA GLU A 659 23.91 3.68 25.94
C GLU A 659 23.15 2.97 24.81
N THR A 660 23.53 3.26 23.56
CA THR A 660 23.11 2.46 22.41
C THR A 660 23.94 1.18 22.43
N GLY A 661 23.31 0.06 22.70
CA GLY A 661 23.95 -1.26 22.84
C GLY A 661 24.61 -1.78 21.57
N THR A 662 25.72 -1.16 21.16
CA THR A 662 26.71 -1.71 20.23
C THR A 662 28.07 -1.09 20.52
N SER A 663 28.70 -1.47 21.63
CA SER A 663 30.12 -1.24 21.82
C SER A 663 30.84 -2.58 21.85
N LYS A 664 31.43 -2.94 20.71
CA LYS A 664 32.54 -3.90 20.71
C LYS A 664 33.66 -3.33 21.59
N ARG A 665 33.91 -3.96 22.71
CA ARG A 665 35.09 -3.70 23.54
C ARG A 665 36.35 -3.89 22.68
N GLY A 666 36.90 -2.78 22.18
CA GLY A 666 38.26 -2.73 21.69
C GLY A 666 39.22 -2.74 22.88
N ALA A 667 39.88 -3.84 23.12
CA ALA A 667 40.95 -3.92 24.09
C ALA A 667 42.08 -2.94 23.71
N SER A 668 42.28 -1.92 24.51
CA SER A 668 43.43 -1.03 24.41
C SER A 668 44.70 -1.80 24.85
N ARG A 669 45.58 -2.10 23.90
CA ARG A 669 46.96 -2.52 24.17
C ARG A 669 47.73 -1.36 24.77
N PRO A 670 48.54 -1.55 25.82
CA PRO A 670 49.39 -0.50 26.39
C PRO A 670 50.55 -0.15 25.44
N ARG A 671 50.73 1.14 25.17
CA ARG A 671 51.86 1.69 24.45
C ARG A 671 53.12 1.51 25.27
N LYS A 672 54.08 0.71 24.78
CA LYS A 672 55.45 0.69 25.29
C LYS A 672 56.17 2.01 24.90
N SER A 673 56.62 2.73 25.90
CA SER A 673 57.51 3.86 25.74
C SER A 673 58.91 3.36 25.31
N GLY A 674 59.31 3.68 24.08
CA GLY A 674 60.67 3.49 23.62
C GLY A 674 61.54 4.68 24.02
N ARG A 675 62.47 4.43 24.90
CA ARG A 675 63.58 5.34 25.25
C ARG A 675 64.57 5.37 24.06
N LYS A 676 64.88 6.57 23.54
CA LYS A 676 66.06 6.80 22.72
C LYS A 676 67.25 6.98 23.65
N GLY A 677 68.31 6.23 23.36
CA GLY A 677 69.64 6.45 23.89
C GLY A 677 70.67 6.35 22.77
N SER A 678 71.44 7.39 22.67
CA SER A 678 72.71 7.64 21.92
C SER A 678 72.80 7.14 20.50
#